data_c6ff9df0950bd98ebf1f476471c48849
#
_entry.id   c6ff9df0950bd98ebf1f476471c48849
#
_cell.length_a   1.000
_cell.length_b   1.000
_cell.length_c   1.000
_cell.angle_alpha   90.00
_cell.angle_beta   90.00
_cell.angle_gamma   90.00
#
_symmetry.space_group_name_H-M   'P 1'
#
loop_
_entity.id
_entity.type
_entity.pdbx_description
1 polymer ?
#
loop_
_entity_poly.entity_id
_entity_poly.type
_entity_poly.pdbx_seq_one_letter_code
_entity_poly.pdbx_strand_id
1 'polypeptide(L)'
;GETLNADGYNIEGMTIYVKGTLEYSSAYGSGASINVLSGGKLIARNSNEVFLDTKVSNWGKVEFPANQKEYLIKNTFYQNAGDLNVKGHDLNIQGGKTSLLFVKNSLIADNVTMSGDAQLYVTDNATLTGKFEMSNQSQAWVNNIMTTTSVKIQNTTMLHSGCAIKVDGDVYTTNGTNLYIMYLKAKNYKQDSGATLHLQNQSMVDIEGKYVNLNNGQGKADLPDKDGVAVIKANALYYNAPGKEGDWNPGGAKTVNCSIFTTSGTNANIIVDTNVIYGDEWTTTPITDDNTTIIWNDHANVHFKDDSEAQNYVIKKTECNPNGYNDNDNPSKPEEPTKEPTLDLISSIEYNHDHDISATCIQVLNDKLYMSYHTRDKKHGGCVEVFSPVTDNKVTLDQYLCDEQKDLDFNHLLATQLNSGKSMVYLPGSSFKKGAMLAYIPIQDNKLLADKSKSITSTIEGKDTVIYEKPLQFIQMNPATAEYAKKGYDENCVVYNDKTNHLIVATTKGYLVYNADTYNEIDKISKPGKVKHIAIGNGKIVTVYLDREATNANEKEAIPATVEIFDQEAEDLSNPIKSFAISTIEPNNGKNVVRVDDNKIYVCRGAAGMYVYDMDGNELWHYQMPTPTITEGVNAGKYKGHANGCYVGKKYVYIAYGGFGLVVLDKETHKVIAHRAVSKSANYVIEHNGYIYVAYGQKRLQVFQLKNADPEVSY
;
A
#
# COMPACT_ATOMS: atom_id res chain seq x y z
N GLY A 1 -16.23 -3.32 -18.43
CA GLY A 1 -14.94 -2.66 -18.57
C GLY A 1 -14.51 -2.70 -20.02
N GLU A 2 -13.99 -1.61 -20.52
CA GLU A 2 -13.46 -1.53 -21.87
C GLU A 2 -12.15 -2.33 -21.95
N THR A 3 -11.91 -2.94 -23.11
CA THR A 3 -10.63 -3.62 -23.41
C THR A 3 -9.83 -2.71 -24.34
N LEU A 4 -8.62 -2.37 -23.92
CA LEU A 4 -7.64 -1.67 -24.74
C LEU A 4 -6.62 -2.68 -25.27
N ASN A 5 -6.52 -2.78 -26.58
CA ASN A 5 -5.43 -3.51 -27.23
C ASN A 5 -4.27 -2.53 -27.49
N ALA A 6 -3.13 -2.78 -26.87
CA ALA A 6 -1.93 -1.96 -27.00
C ALA A 6 -0.88 -2.57 -27.95
N ASP A 7 -1.28 -3.52 -28.80
CA ASP A 7 -0.38 -4.14 -29.78
C ASP A 7 0.22 -3.11 -30.74
N GLY A 8 1.53 -3.04 -30.79
CA GLY A 8 2.27 -2.17 -31.70
C GLY A 8 2.35 -0.70 -31.29
N TYR A 9 1.83 -0.33 -30.12
CA TYR A 9 1.99 1.02 -29.60
C TYR A 9 3.31 1.16 -28.81
N ASN A 10 4.03 2.23 -29.09
CA ASN A 10 5.18 2.62 -28.28
C ASN A 10 4.72 3.20 -26.95
N ILE A 11 5.12 2.55 -25.84
CA ILE A 11 4.82 3.00 -24.47
C ILE A 11 6.08 3.42 -23.72
N GLU A 12 7.16 3.71 -24.41
CA GLU A 12 8.46 4.10 -23.83
C GLU A 12 8.30 5.24 -22.83
N GLY A 13 8.83 5.05 -21.62
CA GLY A 13 8.77 6.03 -20.54
C GLY A 13 7.38 6.28 -19.96
N MET A 14 6.33 5.60 -20.42
CA MET A 14 4.96 5.79 -19.94
C MET A 14 4.69 5.06 -18.65
N THR A 15 3.82 5.61 -17.83
CA THR A 15 3.19 4.91 -16.70
C THR A 15 1.73 4.66 -17.03
N ILE A 16 1.34 3.39 -17.14
CA ILE A 16 -0.01 2.97 -17.51
C ILE A 16 -0.71 2.40 -16.28
N TYR A 17 -1.92 2.87 -16.01
CA TYR A 17 -2.79 2.35 -14.95
C TYR A 17 -3.97 1.60 -15.59
N VAL A 18 -4.08 0.31 -15.29
CA VAL A 18 -5.07 -0.58 -15.89
C VAL A 18 -6.22 -0.79 -14.93
N LYS A 19 -7.38 -0.16 -15.19
CA LYS A 19 -8.64 -0.36 -14.45
C LYS A 19 -9.57 -1.37 -15.14
N GLY A 20 -9.56 -1.42 -16.46
CA GLY A 20 -10.30 -2.37 -17.30
C GLY A 20 -9.39 -3.52 -17.72
N THR A 21 -9.44 -3.87 -19.00
CA THR A 21 -8.56 -4.89 -19.57
C THR A 21 -7.53 -4.24 -20.50
N LEU A 22 -6.25 -4.53 -20.27
CA LEU A 22 -5.16 -4.19 -21.18
C LEU A 22 -4.65 -5.48 -21.83
N GLU A 23 -4.71 -5.54 -23.16
CA GLU A 23 -4.05 -6.57 -23.94
C GLU A 23 -2.72 -6.00 -24.44
N TYR A 24 -1.63 -6.68 -24.11
CA TYR A 24 -0.29 -6.22 -24.40
C TYR A 24 0.55 -7.34 -25.02
N SER A 25 1.11 -7.13 -26.18
CA SER A 25 1.77 -8.18 -26.96
C SER A 25 3.21 -7.91 -27.32
N SER A 26 3.71 -6.68 -27.23
CA SER A 26 5.10 -6.41 -27.55
C SER A 26 5.71 -5.31 -26.70
N ALA A 27 7.00 -5.45 -26.43
CA ALA A 27 7.79 -4.57 -25.59
C ALA A 27 8.44 -3.44 -26.40
N TYR A 28 7.67 -2.50 -26.88
CA TYR A 28 8.24 -1.22 -27.29
C TYR A 28 8.15 -0.24 -26.10
N GLY A 29 8.91 -0.51 -25.03
CA GLY A 29 8.71 0.28 -23.84
C GLY A 29 9.88 0.32 -22.88
N SER A 30 11.09 0.61 -23.36
CA SER A 30 12.21 0.89 -22.45
C SER A 30 11.81 1.91 -21.40
N GLY A 31 11.89 1.55 -20.10
CA GLY A 31 11.52 2.39 -19.00
C GLY A 31 10.01 2.56 -18.75
N ALA A 32 9.13 1.85 -19.43
CA ALA A 32 7.69 1.87 -19.15
C ALA A 32 7.33 1.17 -17.83
N SER A 33 6.20 1.59 -17.24
CA SER A 33 5.63 0.96 -16.05
C SER A 33 4.14 0.68 -16.25
N ILE A 34 3.71 -0.58 -16.04
CA ILE A 34 2.32 -1.00 -16.09
C ILE A 34 1.86 -1.32 -14.67
N ASN A 35 0.86 -0.58 -14.19
CA ASN A 35 0.23 -0.78 -12.89
C ASN A 35 -1.17 -1.35 -13.10
N VAL A 36 -1.34 -2.64 -12.83
CA VAL A 36 -2.65 -3.29 -12.90
C VAL A 36 -3.37 -3.08 -11.58
N LEU A 37 -4.41 -2.27 -11.59
CA LEU A 37 -5.16 -1.91 -10.38
C LEU A 37 -6.04 -3.07 -9.92
N SER A 38 -6.50 -3.02 -8.67
CA SER A 38 -7.49 -3.97 -8.16
C SER A 38 -8.74 -3.95 -9.05
N GLY A 39 -9.17 -5.12 -9.54
CA GLY A 39 -10.23 -5.24 -10.53
C GLY A 39 -9.79 -5.04 -12.00
N GLY A 40 -8.58 -4.53 -12.23
CA GLY A 40 -7.98 -4.46 -13.57
C GLY A 40 -7.44 -5.81 -14.03
N LYS A 41 -7.19 -5.93 -15.33
CA LYS A 41 -6.72 -7.14 -15.97
C LYS A 41 -5.67 -6.84 -17.02
N LEU A 42 -4.55 -7.54 -16.95
CA LEU A 42 -3.52 -7.55 -17.98
C LEU A 42 -3.56 -8.90 -18.71
N ILE A 43 -3.69 -8.88 -20.02
CA ILE A 43 -3.57 -10.07 -20.87
C ILE A 43 -2.23 -10.00 -21.61
N ALA A 44 -1.34 -10.91 -21.26
CA ALA A 44 -0.01 -11.03 -21.86
C ALA A 44 -0.10 -11.87 -23.16
N ARG A 45 -0.28 -11.23 -24.32
CA ARG A 45 -0.55 -11.94 -25.58
C ARG A 45 0.65 -12.53 -26.27
N ASN A 46 1.83 -11.92 -26.13
CA ASN A 46 3.04 -12.42 -26.77
C ASN A 46 4.13 -12.68 -25.73
N SER A 47 4.61 -13.91 -25.68
CA SER A 47 5.36 -14.45 -24.56
C SER A 47 6.78 -13.92 -24.42
N ASN A 48 7.50 -13.84 -25.51
CA ASN A 48 8.97 -13.69 -25.43
C ASN A 48 9.40 -12.26 -25.08
N GLU A 49 8.47 -11.30 -25.10
CA GLU A 49 8.78 -9.88 -24.98
C GLU A 49 7.84 -9.08 -24.07
N VAL A 50 6.78 -9.68 -23.53
CA VAL A 50 5.74 -8.95 -22.78
C VAL A 50 6.28 -8.12 -21.62
N PHE A 51 7.28 -8.63 -20.92
CA PHE A 51 7.87 -7.96 -19.76
C PHE A 51 9.33 -7.52 -20.00
N LEU A 52 9.76 -7.54 -21.24
CA LEU A 52 11.08 -7.05 -21.62
C LEU A 52 11.14 -5.54 -21.40
N ASP A 53 12.10 -5.06 -20.61
CA ASP A 53 12.32 -3.66 -20.27
C ASP A 53 11.09 -2.90 -19.69
N THR A 54 10.02 -3.61 -19.36
CA THR A 54 8.81 -3.05 -18.78
C THR A 54 8.66 -3.48 -17.33
N LYS A 55 8.50 -2.52 -16.44
CA LYS A 55 8.17 -2.78 -15.03
C LYS A 55 6.67 -3.05 -14.91
N VAL A 56 6.30 -4.17 -14.29
CA VAL A 56 4.89 -4.51 -14.01
C VAL A 56 4.66 -4.56 -12.52
N SER A 57 3.61 -3.88 -12.05
CA SER A 57 3.11 -3.97 -10.68
C SER A 57 1.64 -4.38 -10.72
N ASN A 58 1.32 -5.57 -10.25
CA ASN A 58 0.00 -6.15 -10.35
C ASN A 58 -0.72 -6.25 -9.01
N TRP A 59 -1.83 -5.54 -8.87
CA TRP A 59 -2.83 -5.67 -7.79
C TRP A 59 -4.17 -6.25 -8.30
N GLY A 60 -4.28 -6.50 -9.60
CA GLY A 60 -5.45 -7.07 -10.26
C GLY A 60 -5.19 -8.50 -10.72
N LYS A 61 -5.51 -8.77 -11.96
CA LYS A 61 -5.35 -10.08 -12.60
C LYS A 61 -4.40 -10.00 -13.80
N VAL A 62 -3.49 -10.97 -13.89
CA VAL A 62 -2.72 -11.21 -15.13
C VAL A 62 -3.19 -12.54 -15.71
N GLU A 63 -3.51 -12.54 -16.99
CA GLU A 63 -3.83 -13.75 -17.75
C GLU A 63 -2.76 -14.04 -18.79
N PHE A 64 -2.40 -15.30 -18.86
CA PHE A 64 -1.43 -15.85 -19.78
C PHE A 64 -2.17 -16.74 -20.78
N PRO A 65 -2.30 -16.33 -22.06
CA PRO A 65 -3.03 -17.12 -23.06
C PRO A 65 -2.37 -18.48 -23.33
N ALA A 66 -3.19 -19.50 -23.50
CA ALA A 66 -2.77 -20.88 -23.62
C ALA A 66 -1.91 -21.20 -24.87
N ASN A 67 -1.87 -20.30 -25.85
CA ASN A 67 -1.08 -20.48 -27.06
C ASN A 67 0.41 -20.17 -26.89
N GLN A 68 0.81 -19.67 -25.73
CA GLN A 68 2.20 -19.33 -25.41
C GLN A 68 2.76 -20.34 -24.42
N LYS A 69 3.91 -20.92 -24.71
CA LYS A 69 4.51 -21.93 -23.84
C LYS A 69 5.43 -21.32 -22.79
N GLU A 70 6.10 -20.24 -23.11
CA GLU A 70 7.13 -19.61 -22.25
C GLU A 70 6.90 -18.12 -22.11
N TYR A 71 7.13 -17.58 -20.91
CA TYR A 71 7.13 -16.15 -20.61
C TYR A 71 8.48 -15.70 -20.09
N LEU A 72 8.99 -14.63 -20.72
CA LEU A 72 10.30 -14.07 -20.43
C LEU A 72 10.18 -12.82 -19.57
N ILE A 73 10.85 -12.81 -18.42
CA ILE A 73 10.93 -11.68 -17.49
C ILE A 73 12.36 -11.16 -17.46
N LYS A 74 12.58 -9.97 -18.00
CA LYS A 74 13.88 -9.27 -18.02
C LYS A 74 13.89 -7.96 -17.23
N ASN A 75 12.76 -7.56 -16.67
CA ASN A 75 12.63 -6.40 -15.80
C ASN A 75 11.88 -6.82 -14.52
N THR A 76 11.45 -5.88 -13.72
CA THR A 76 10.78 -6.14 -12.47
C THR A 76 9.30 -6.46 -12.67
N PHE A 77 8.86 -7.60 -12.19
CA PHE A 77 7.46 -7.99 -12.12
C PHE A 77 7.05 -8.20 -10.66
N TYR A 78 6.14 -7.36 -10.17
CA TYR A 78 5.57 -7.47 -8.83
C TYR A 78 4.15 -8.02 -8.87
N GLN A 79 3.95 -9.23 -8.38
CA GLN A 79 2.62 -9.78 -8.06
C GLN A 79 2.27 -9.38 -6.61
N ASN A 80 1.63 -8.24 -6.44
CA ASN A 80 1.37 -7.64 -5.12
C ASN A 80 0.09 -8.15 -4.46
N ALA A 81 -0.80 -8.82 -5.20
CA ALA A 81 -2.03 -9.37 -4.67
C ALA A 81 -2.32 -10.74 -5.29
N GLY A 82 -2.70 -11.69 -4.43
CA GLY A 82 -3.03 -13.05 -4.83
C GLY A 82 -1.84 -13.87 -5.34
N ASP A 83 -2.13 -15.05 -5.81
CA ASP A 83 -1.15 -15.97 -6.38
C ASP A 83 -0.78 -15.55 -7.81
N LEU A 84 0.46 -15.84 -8.21
CA LEU A 84 0.82 -15.83 -9.62
C LEU A 84 0.63 -17.23 -10.19
N ASN A 85 -0.46 -17.43 -10.91
CA ASN A 85 -0.78 -18.70 -11.55
C ASN A 85 -0.53 -18.64 -13.05
N VAL A 86 0.56 -19.25 -13.46
CA VAL A 86 0.97 -19.40 -14.86
C VAL A 86 1.04 -20.89 -15.26
N LYS A 87 0.20 -21.73 -14.66
CA LYS A 87 0.10 -23.15 -14.97
C LYS A 87 -0.13 -23.38 -16.48
N GLY A 88 0.60 -24.31 -17.06
CA GLY A 88 0.63 -24.56 -18.50
C GLY A 88 1.72 -23.77 -19.23
N HIS A 89 2.49 -22.94 -18.51
CA HIS A 89 3.54 -22.11 -19.08
C HIS A 89 4.84 -22.19 -18.30
N ASP A 90 5.93 -22.04 -19.02
CA ASP A 90 7.28 -21.90 -18.49
C ASP A 90 7.58 -20.43 -18.15
N LEU A 91 8.29 -20.19 -17.06
CA LEU A 91 8.82 -18.88 -16.70
C LEU A 91 10.33 -18.86 -16.91
N ASN A 92 10.79 -17.89 -17.68
CA ASN A 92 12.22 -17.63 -17.89
C ASN A 92 12.56 -16.25 -17.32
N ILE A 93 13.36 -16.21 -16.25
CA ILE A 93 13.77 -14.99 -15.58
C ILE A 93 15.26 -14.79 -15.87
N GLN A 94 15.61 -13.79 -16.67
CA GLN A 94 17.00 -13.63 -17.10
C GLN A 94 17.41 -12.17 -17.21
N GLY A 95 18.68 -11.91 -16.93
CA GLY A 95 19.28 -10.58 -17.07
C GLY A 95 20.06 -10.14 -15.84
N GLY A 96 20.09 -8.84 -15.58
CA GLY A 96 20.78 -8.23 -14.45
C GLY A 96 19.92 -8.20 -13.18
N LYS A 97 20.42 -7.51 -12.15
CA LYS A 97 19.73 -7.35 -10.84
C LYS A 97 18.35 -6.69 -10.91
N THR A 98 18.04 -6.02 -12.01
CA THR A 98 16.70 -5.45 -12.27
C THR A 98 15.68 -6.49 -12.70
N SER A 99 16.12 -7.69 -13.09
CA SER A 99 15.24 -8.79 -13.47
C SER A 99 14.77 -9.52 -12.21
N LEU A 100 13.67 -9.05 -11.65
CA LEU A 100 13.08 -9.53 -10.40
C LEU A 100 11.65 -9.97 -10.63
N LEU A 101 11.35 -11.23 -10.30
CA LEU A 101 9.98 -11.69 -10.09
C LEU A 101 9.69 -11.75 -8.59
N PHE A 102 8.80 -10.89 -8.13
CA PHE A 102 8.27 -10.92 -6.77
C PHE A 102 6.84 -11.43 -6.75
N VAL A 103 6.54 -12.40 -5.92
CA VAL A 103 5.21 -12.96 -5.73
C VAL A 103 4.84 -12.89 -4.25
N LYS A 104 3.86 -12.05 -3.90
CA LYS A 104 3.44 -11.83 -2.52
C LYS A 104 2.79 -13.05 -1.88
N ASN A 105 2.19 -13.94 -2.65
CA ASN A 105 1.60 -15.18 -2.17
C ASN A 105 2.31 -16.38 -2.85
N SER A 106 1.56 -17.31 -3.43
CA SER A 106 2.10 -18.51 -4.06
C SER A 106 2.36 -18.34 -5.54
N LEU A 107 3.41 -19.01 -6.03
CA LEU A 107 3.73 -19.16 -7.45
C LEU A 107 3.31 -20.55 -7.93
N ILE A 108 2.60 -20.61 -9.06
CA ILE A 108 2.25 -21.84 -9.77
C ILE A 108 2.70 -21.70 -11.21
N ALA A 109 3.59 -22.58 -11.66
CA ALA A 109 4.13 -22.58 -13.02
C ALA A 109 4.45 -24.00 -13.49
N ASP A 110 4.79 -24.16 -14.77
CA ASP A 110 5.31 -25.45 -15.23
C ASP A 110 6.81 -25.51 -14.95
N ASN A 111 7.65 -24.93 -15.78
CA ASN A 111 9.09 -24.85 -15.54
C ASN A 111 9.49 -23.44 -15.13
N VAL A 112 10.50 -23.32 -14.29
CA VAL A 112 11.15 -22.04 -13.99
C VAL A 112 12.63 -22.15 -14.30
N THR A 113 13.10 -21.25 -15.15
CA THR A 113 14.53 -21.14 -15.51
C THR A 113 15.03 -19.75 -15.15
N MET A 114 16.18 -19.67 -14.48
CA MET A 114 16.80 -18.41 -14.08
C MET A 114 18.25 -18.32 -14.54
N SER A 115 18.65 -17.13 -15.01
CA SER A 115 20.02 -16.91 -15.44
C SER A 115 20.47 -15.44 -15.30
N GLY A 116 21.78 -15.22 -15.27
CA GLY A 116 22.36 -13.91 -14.96
C GLY A 116 22.22 -13.60 -13.47
N ASP A 117 22.12 -12.31 -13.12
CA ASP A 117 21.86 -11.85 -11.74
C ASP A 117 20.36 -11.79 -11.41
N ALA A 118 19.53 -12.56 -12.12
CA ALA A 118 18.09 -12.56 -11.98
C ALA A 118 17.64 -13.02 -10.58
N GLN A 119 16.54 -12.49 -10.09
CA GLN A 119 16.03 -12.75 -8.76
C GLN A 119 14.58 -13.25 -8.78
N LEU A 120 14.28 -14.23 -7.92
CA LEU A 120 12.93 -14.72 -7.65
C LEU A 120 12.68 -14.65 -6.15
N TYR A 121 11.56 -14.03 -5.77
CA TYR A 121 11.11 -14.00 -4.39
C TYR A 121 9.64 -14.39 -4.29
N VAL A 122 9.34 -15.46 -3.54
CA VAL A 122 7.99 -15.96 -3.30
C VAL A 122 7.75 -15.99 -1.80
N THR A 123 6.76 -15.24 -1.31
CA THR A 123 6.54 -15.13 0.14
C THR A 123 5.81 -16.31 0.76
N ASP A 124 5.20 -17.16 -0.06
CA ASP A 124 4.53 -18.39 0.40
C ASP A 124 5.10 -19.61 -0.36
N ASN A 125 4.29 -20.36 -1.08
CA ASN A 125 4.70 -21.59 -1.74
C ASN A 125 5.05 -21.38 -3.22
N ALA A 126 6.00 -22.18 -3.73
CA ALA A 126 6.23 -22.33 -5.16
C ALA A 126 5.89 -23.76 -5.60
N THR A 127 4.88 -23.92 -6.45
CA THR A 127 4.45 -25.22 -6.98
C THR A 127 4.72 -25.28 -8.47
N LEU A 128 5.70 -26.09 -8.87
CA LEU A 128 6.08 -26.27 -10.24
C LEU A 128 5.71 -27.70 -10.70
N THR A 129 5.00 -27.80 -11.81
CA THR A 129 4.66 -29.10 -12.40
C THR A 129 5.81 -29.70 -13.19
N GLY A 130 6.85 -28.94 -13.47
CA GLY A 130 8.07 -29.29 -14.17
C GLY A 130 9.33 -29.00 -13.34
N LYS A 131 10.39 -28.59 -14.01
CA LYS A 131 11.74 -28.41 -13.44
C LYS A 131 11.99 -26.99 -12.93
N PHE A 132 12.94 -26.86 -12.00
CA PHE A 132 13.53 -25.63 -11.55
C PHE A 132 15.03 -25.60 -11.89
N GLU A 133 15.45 -24.65 -12.72
CA GLU A 133 16.85 -24.54 -13.14
C GLU A 133 17.38 -23.12 -12.87
N MET A 134 18.60 -23.04 -12.31
CA MET A 134 19.29 -21.78 -12.02
C MET A 134 20.74 -21.81 -12.51
N SER A 135 21.20 -20.67 -13.03
CA SER A 135 22.59 -20.49 -13.47
C SER A 135 23.06 -19.03 -13.31
N ASN A 136 24.39 -18.84 -13.34
CA ASN A 136 25.04 -17.53 -13.49
C ASN A 136 24.63 -16.48 -12.45
N GLN A 137 24.88 -16.74 -11.17
CA GLN A 137 24.67 -15.82 -10.04
C GLN A 137 23.20 -15.48 -9.73
N SER A 138 22.23 -16.15 -10.36
CA SER A 138 20.83 -15.96 -10.04
C SER A 138 20.49 -16.38 -8.60
N GLN A 139 19.46 -15.77 -8.02
CA GLN A 139 19.09 -15.96 -6.63
C GLN A 139 17.59 -16.19 -6.50
N ALA A 140 17.19 -17.17 -5.69
CA ALA A 140 15.79 -17.48 -5.45
C ALA A 140 15.50 -17.69 -3.96
N TRP A 141 14.38 -17.14 -3.50
CA TRP A 141 13.85 -17.31 -2.16
C TRP A 141 12.40 -17.77 -2.24
N VAL A 142 12.08 -18.86 -1.54
CA VAL A 142 10.72 -19.35 -1.31
C VAL A 142 10.54 -19.45 0.20
N ASN A 143 9.74 -18.57 0.79
CA ASN A 143 9.64 -18.49 2.24
C ASN A 143 9.00 -19.74 2.88
N ASN A 144 8.19 -20.48 2.14
CA ASN A 144 7.53 -21.65 2.65
C ASN A 144 7.99 -22.93 1.87
N ILE A 145 7.13 -23.57 1.12
CA ILE A 145 7.41 -24.87 0.47
C ILE A 145 7.61 -24.69 -1.03
N MET A 146 8.70 -25.23 -1.55
CA MET A 146 8.91 -25.41 -2.98
C MET A 146 8.64 -26.85 -3.38
N THR A 147 7.79 -27.07 -4.37
CA THR A 147 7.53 -28.39 -4.96
C THR A 147 7.86 -28.36 -6.45
N THR A 148 8.59 -29.36 -6.94
CA THR A 148 9.05 -29.44 -8.34
C THR A 148 9.40 -30.87 -8.72
N THR A 149 9.52 -31.15 -10.01
CA THR A 149 9.92 -32.48 -10.48
C THR A 149 11.44 -32.69 -10.46
N SER A 150 12.23 -31.65 -10.67
CA SER A 150 13.70 -31.70 -10.56
C SER A 150 14.28 -30.32 -10.27
N VAL A 151 15.48 -30.31 -9.66
CA VAL A 151 16.23 -29.08 -9.37
C VAL A 151 17.62 -29.19 -9.94
N LYS A 152 18.04 -28.18 -10.72
CA LYS A 152 19.42 -28.05 -11.21
C LYS A 152 19.92 -26.64 -10.98
N ILE A 153 20.93 -26.51 -10.15
CA ILE A 153 21.55 -25.24 -9.82
C ILE A 153 23.05 -25.26 -10.05
N GLN A 154 23.54 -24.24 -10.74
CA GLN A 154 24.96 -24.19 -11.17
C GLN A 154 25.49 -22.76 -11.22
N ASN A 155 26.81 -22.62 -11.10
CA ASN A 155 27.55 -21.36 -11.28
C ASN A 155 27.20 -20.25 -10.28
N THR A 156 27.64 -20.40 -9.03
CA THR A 156 27.53 -19.37 -7.95
C THR A 156 26.10 -18.86 -7.70
N THR A 157 25.11 -19.69 -7.92
CA THR A 157 23.71 -19.40 -7.63
C THR A 157 23.35 -19.62 -6.17
N MET A 158 22.23 -19.08 -5.75
CA MET A 158 21.69 -19.28 -4.42
C MET A 158 20.20 -19.61 -4.46
N LEU A 159 19.83 -20.74 -3.85
CA LEU A 159 18.44 -21.11 -3.61
C LEU A 159 18.20 -21.24 -2.10
N HIS A 160 17.20 -20.56 -1.63
CA HIS A 160 16.78 -20.59 -0.24
C HIS A 160 15.32 -21.00 -0.13
N SER A 161 15.02 -21.97 0.74
CA SER A 161 13.66 -22.29 1.16
C SER A 161 13.54 -22.18 2.68
N GLY A 162 12.57 -21.42 3.15
CA GLY A 162 12.34 -21.23 4.58
C GLY A 162 11.72 -22.43 5.27
N CYS A 163 11.11 -23.35 4.50
CA CYS A 163 10.47 -24.55 5.05
C CYS A 163 10.96 -25.82 4.37
N ALA A 164 10.58 -26.07 3.13
CA ALA A 164 10.90 -27.33 2.47
C ALA A 164 11.10 -27.19 0.98
N ILE A 165 12.02 -27.98 0.44
CA ILE A 165 12.13 -28.28 -0.98
C ILE A 165 11.75 -29.73 -1.19
N LYS A 166 10.67 -29.98 -1.92
CA LYS A 166 10.16 -31.31 -2.27
C LYS A 166 10.32 -31.52 -3.75
N VAL A 167 11.16 -32.50 -4.11
CA VAL A 167 11.50 -32.83 -5.49
C VAL A 167 11.12 -34.27 -5.77
N ASP A 168 10.26 -34.49 -6.76
CA ASP A 168 9.82 -35.84 -7.12
C ASP A 168 10.94 -36.67 -7.80
N GLY A 169 11.94 -35.99 -8.35
CA GLY A 169 13.10 -36.58 -9.02
C GLY A 169 14.41 -36.17 -8.36
N ASP A 170 15.35 -35.74 -9.19
CA ASP A 170 16.73 -35.49 -8.82
C ASP A 170 17.02 -34.02 -8.52
N VAL A 171 17.92 -33.80 -7.56
CA VAL A 171 18.56 -32.51 -7.28
C VAL A 171 20.00 -32.57 -7.69
N TYR A 172 20.45 -31.59 -8.46
CA TYR A 172 21.84 -31.43 -8.88
C TYR A 172 22.36 -30.03 -8.57
N THR A 173 23.44 -29.94 -7.79
CA THR A 173 24.11 -28.70 -7.42
C THR A 173 25.59 -28.75 -7.81
N THR A 174 26.12 -27.67 -8.40
CA THR A 174 27.54 -27.62 -8.86
C THR A 174 28.08 -26.20 -8.95
N ASN A 175 29.42 -26.08 -9.02
CA ASN A 175 30.13 -24.82 -9.26
C ASN A 175 29.82 -23.67 -8.30
N GLY A 176 30.05 -23.88 -7.01
CA GLY A 176 29.94 -22.84 -5.98
C GLY A 176 28.51 -22.42 -5.68
N THR A 177 27.52 -23.27 -5.97
CA THR A 177 26.12 -23.03 -5.59
C THR A 177 25.92 -23.09 -4.09
N ASN A 178 24.98 -22.31 -3.57
CA ASN A 178 24.55 -22.32 -2.18
C ASN A 178 23.08 -22.71 -2.11
N LEU A 179 22.79 -23.84 -1.46
CA LEU A 179 21.44 -24.33 -1.22
C LEU A 179 21.13 -24.30 0.27
N TYR A 180 20.19 -23.43 0.68
CA TYR A 180 19.79 -23.26 2.07
C TYR A 180 18.45 -23.96 2.31
N ILE A 181 18.39 -24.87 3.31
CA ILE A 181 17.21 -25.69 3.55
C ILE A 181 16.92 -25.91 5.04
N MET A 182 15.63 -26.08 5.34
CA MET A 182 15.18 -26.74 6.57
C MET A 182 14.87 -28.22 6.29
N TYR A 183 14.15 -28.50 5.20
CA TYR A 183 13.84 -29.85 4.77
C TYR A 183 14.04 -29.99 3.27
N LEU A 184 14.82 -30.98 2.87
CA LEU A 184 14.98 -31.39 1.46
C LEU A 184 14.47 -32.81 1.32
N LYS A 185 13.47 -33.03 0.47
CA LYS A 185 13.07 -34.37 0.02
C LYS A 185 13.33 -34.50 -1.48
N ALA A 186 14.05 -35.55 -1.89
CA ALA A 186 14.31 -35.85 -3.28
C ALA A 186 14.50 -37.35 -3.53
N LYS A 187 14.38 -37.77 -4.79
CA LYS A 187 14.73 -39.12 -5.18
C LYS A 187 16.24 -39.36 -5.09
N ASN A 188 17.01 -38.50 -5.72
CA ASN A 188 18.47 -38.52 -5.60
C ASN A 188 18.99 -37.08 -5.42
N TYR A 189 20.14 -36.96 -4.77
CA TYR A 189 20.88 -35.72 -4.68
C TYR A 189 22.31 -35.88 -5.14
N LYS A 190 22.71 -35.08 -6.13
CA LYS A 190 24.05 -35.05 -6.65
C LYS A 190 24.68 -33.69 -6.42
N GLN A 191 25.80 -33.68 -5.71
CA GLN A 191 26.54 -32.49 -5.33
C GLN A 191 27.93 -32.52 -5.94
N ASP A 192 28.35 -31.44 -6.61
CA ASP A 192 29.60 -31.33 -7.32
C ASP A 192 30.32 -30.01 -6.98
N SER A 193 31.55 -29.92 -7.40
CA SER A 193 32.49 -28.80 -7.38
C SER A 193 32.10 -27.53 -6.61
N GLY A 194 32.46 -27.48 -5.33
CA GLY A 194 32.28 -26.27 -4.51
C GLY A 194 30.82 -25.92 -4.16
N ALA A 195 29.85 -26.78 -4.47
CA ALA A 195 28.48 -26.59 -4.04
C ALA A 195 28.36 -26.78 -2.52
N THR A 196 27.65 -25.89 -1.86
CA THR A 196 27.39 -25.97 -0.41
C THR A 196 25.91 -26.14 -0.13
N LEU A 197 25.58 -27.18 0.63
CA LEU A 197 24.28 -27.36 1.26
C LEU A 197 24.34 -26.80 2.69
N HIS A 198 23.66 -25.69 2.89
CA HIS A 198 23.59 -25.06 4.19
C HIS A 198 22.45 -25.65 5.00
N LEU A 199 22.80 -26.32 6.09
CA LEU A 199 21.87 -26.90 7.04
C LEU A 199 21.62 -25.90 8.19
N GLN A 200 20.54 -26.09 8.89
CA GLN A 200 20.21 -25.35 10.10
C GLN A 200 19.91 -26.33 11.22
N ASN A 201 19.79 -25.81 12.43
CA ASN A 201 19.32 -26.64 13.54
C ASN A 201 17.98 -27.29 13.19
N GLN A 202 17.88 -28.60 13.33
CA GLN A 202 16.76 -29.46 12.95
C GLN A 202 16.51 -29.60 11.42
N SER A 203 17.48 -29.24 10.60
CA SER A 203 17.39 -29.53 9.17
C SER A 203 17.39 -31.03 8.91
N MET A 204 16.63 -31.43 7.87
CA MET A 204 16.62 -32.82 7.40
C MET A 204 16.77 -32.89 5.88
N VAL A 205 17.70 -33.69 5.44
CA VAL A 205 17.88 -34.14 4.06
C VAL A 205 17.34 -35.57 3.94
N ASP A 206 16.26 -35.78 3.21
CA ASP A 206 15.58 -37.07 3.05
C ASP A 206 15.68 -37.52 1.58
N ILE A 207 16.69 -38.30 1.27
CA ILE A 207 16.99 -38.82 -0.08
C ILE A 207 16.55 -40.28 -0.17
N GLU A 208 15.54 -40.56 -0.98
CA GLU A 208 15.00 -41.90 -1.14
C GLU A 208 16.01 -42.91 -1.76
N GLY A 209 16.87 -42.41 -2.62
CA GLY A 209 17.89 -43.18 -3.33
C GLY A 209 19.31 -42.81 -2.94
N LYS A 210 20.01 -42.14 -3.85
CA LYS A 210 21.44 -41.88 -3.75
C LYS A 210 21.76 -40.44 -3.36
N TYR A 211 22.59 -40.24 -2.33
CA TYR A 211 23.32 -39.00 -2.13
C TYR A 211 24.72 -39.17 -2.71
N VAL A 212 25.04 -38.46 -3.77
CA VAL A 212 26.31 -38.56 -4.48
C VAL A 212 27.08 -37.26 -4.32
N ASN A 213 28.25 -37.31 -3.67
CA ASN A 213 29.18 -36.21 -3.64
C ASN A 213 30.30 -36.48 -4.67
N LEU A 214 30.43 -35.60 -5.66
CA LEU A 214 31.47 -35.64 -6.65
C LEU A 214 32.65 -34.79 -6.22
N ASN A 215 33.86 -35.19 -6.52
CA ASN A 215 35.09 -34.43 -6.28
C ASN A 215 35.47 -34.19 -4.81
N ASN A 216 35.35 -35.19 -3.97
CA ASN A 216 35.98 -35.26 -2.67
C ASN A 216 36.12 -33.94 -1.90
N GLY A 217 35.04 -33.50 -1.28
CA GLY A 217 35.06 -32.36 -0.35
C GLY A 217 35.07 -30.97 -1.00
N GLN A 218 34.99 -30.85 -2.30
CA GLN A 218 34.74 -29.56 -2.94
C GLN A 218 33.22 -29.18 -2.83
N GLY A 219 32.35 -30.17 -2.76
CA GLY A 219 30.93 -30.00 -2.39
C GLY A 219 30.75 -30.45 -0.94
N LYS A 220 30.05 -29.69 -0.12
CA LYS A 220 29.85 -30.00 1.28
C LYS A 220 28.44 -29.68 1.78
N ALA A 221 28.03 -30.39 2.84
CA ALA A 221 26.92 -29.98 3.66
C ALA A 221 27.48 -29.42 5.00
N ASP A 222 27.10 -28.22 5.36
CA ASP A 222 27.60 -27.50 6.53
C ASP A 222 26.48 -27.12 7.48
N LEU A 223 26.69 -27.31 8.78
CA LEU A 223 25.81 -26.89 9.87
C LEU A 223 26.50 -25.81 10.70
N PRO A 224 26.20 -24.53 10.49
CA PRO A 224 26.82 -23.43 11.21
C PRO A 224 26.17 -23.13 12.57
N ASP A 225 25.00 -23.65 12.86
CA ASP A 225 24.25 -23.32 14.08
C ASP A 225 24.95 -23.87 15.33
N LYS A 226 25.16 -22.99 16.31
CA LYS A 226 25.66 -23.40 17.61
C LYS A 226 24.68 -24.38 18.27
N ASP A 227 25.24 -25.50 18.81
CA ASP A 227 24.45 -26.58 19.44
C ASP A 227 23.35 -27.13 18.51
N GLY A 228 23.47 -26.92 17.19
CA GLY A 228 22.54 -27.36 16.18
C GLY A 228 22.62 -28.86 15.91
N VAL A 229 21.53 -29.47 15.45
CA VAL A 229 21.48 -30.84 15.00
C VAL A 229 20.78 -30.94 13.66
N ALA A 230 21.41 -31.63 12.70
CA ALA A 230 20.79 -31.91 11.40
C ALA A 230 20.89 -33.39 11.07
N VAL A 231 19.96 -33.90 10.26
CA VAL A 231 19.91 -35.27 9.82
C VAL A 231 20.04 -35.36 8.31
N ILE A 232 20.95 -36.18 7.82
CA ILE A 232 21.07 -36.53 6.42
C ILE A 232 20.71 -38.01 6.27
N LYS A 233 19.60 -38.25 5.59
CA LYS A 233 19.11 -39.60 5.32
C LYS A 233 19.21 -39.90 3.83
N ALA A 234 19.83 -41.03 3.48
CA ALA A 234 19.89 -41.52 2.12
C ALA A 234 19.94 -43.05 2.11
N ASN A 235 19.35 -43.69 1.11
CA ASN A 235 19.48 -45.17 1.00
C ASN A 235 20.94 -45.55 0.73
N ALA A 236 21.66 -44.79 -0.09
CA ALA A 236 23.08 -44.97 -0.33
C ALA A 236 23.85 -43.66 -0.40
N LEU A 237 24.99 -43.58 0.26
CA LEU A 237 25.91 -42.45 0.21
C LEU A 237 27.10 -42.81 -0.69
N TYR A 238 27.37 -41.99 -1.71
CA TYR A 238 28.52 -42.09 -2.56
C TYR A 238 29.51 -41.00 -2.28
N TYR A 239 30.68 -41.39 -1.76
CA TYR A 239 31.78 -40.50 -1.51
C TYR A 239 32.80 -40.64 -2.64
N ASN A 240 32.78 -39.77 -3.62
CA ASN A 240 33.74 -39.77 -4.73
C ASN A 240 35.05 -39.15 -4.30
N ALA A 241 36.00 -39.97 -3.88
CA ALA A 241 37.37 -39.54 -3.72
C ALA A 241 37.93 -39.05 -5.08
N PRO A 242 38.83 -38.02 -5.09
CA PRO A 242 39.48 -37.65 -6.35
C PRO A 242 40.31 -38.82 -6.86
N GLY A 243 39.88 -39.36 -8.00
CA GLY A 243 40.49 -40.51 -8.66
C GLY A 243 39.85 -40.75 -9.99
N LYS A 244 40.49 -41.54 -10.81
CA LYS A 244 39.91 -42.03 -12.06
C LYS A 244 39.05 -43.25 -11.77
N GLU A 245 38.09 -43.55 -12.64
CA GLU A 245 37.37 -44.81 -12.65
C GLU A 245 38.38 -45.98 -12.45
N GLY A 246 38.18 -46.82 -11.46
CA GLY A 246 39.05 -47.94 -11.12
C GLY A 246 40.18 -47.66 -10.14
N ASP A 247 40.44 -46.45 -9.71
CA ASP A 247 41.45 -46.13 -8.66
C ASP A 247 41.01 -46.56 -7.24
N TRP A 248 39.72 -46.84 -7.05
CA TRP A 248 39.18 -47.35 -5.81
C TRP A 248 39.38 -48.83 -5.68
N ASN A 249 40.25 -49.24 -4.75
CA ASN A 249 40.46 -50.67 -4.48
C ASN A 249 39.86 -51.07 -3.11
N PRO A 250 38.69 -51.64 -3.07
CA PRO A 250 38.00 -51.98 -1.81
C PRO A 250 38.62 -53.15 -1.02
N GLY A 251 39.63 -53.81 -1.58
CA GLY A 251 40.28 -54.98 -0.92
C GLY A 251 41.45 -54.69 -0.01
N GLY A 252 41.80 -53.45 0.28
CA GLY A 252 42.90 -53.07 1.18
C GLY A 252 42.40 -52.18 2.33
N ALA A 253 42.84 -52.39 3.55
CA ALA A 253 42.59 -51.52 4.64
C ALA A 253 43.02 -50.06 4.27
N LYS A 254 42.06 -49.19 4.04
CA LYS A 254 42.28 -47.81 3.66
C LYS A 254 41.61 -46.86 4.64
N THR A 255 42.34 -45.81 4.95
CA THR A 255 41.78 -44.66 5.64
C THR A 255 41.36 -43.65 4.61
N VAL A 256 40.07 -43.30 4.58
CA VAL A 256 39.50 -42.29 3.72
C VAL A 256 39.14 -41.08 4.56
N ASN A 257 39.75 -39.93 4.23
CA ASN A 257 39.36 -38.66 4.84
C ASN A 257 38.14 -38.10 4.11
N CYS A 258 37.04 -37.92 4.79
CA CYS A 258 35.81 -37.44 4.26
C CYS A 258 35.49 -36.04 4.80
N SER A 259 35.36 -35.06 3.95
CA SER A 259 35.07 -33.68 4.29
C SER A 259 33.74 -33.17 3.72
N ILE A 260 32.87 -34.07 3.31
CA ILE A 260 31.58 -33.70 2.70
C ILE A 260 30.56 -33.20 3.73
N PHE A 261 30.74 -33.53 4.99
CA PHE A 261 29.90 -33.05 6.09
C PHE A 261 30.78 -32.23 7.05
N THR A 262 30.37 -31.00 7.32
CA THR A 262 31.10 -30.06 8.17
C THR A 262 30.15 -29.45 9.22
N THR A 263 30.69 -29.24 10.41
CA THR A 263 29.99 -28.55 11.49
C THR A 263 30.80 -27.30 11.87
N SER A 264 30.54 -26.18 11.20
CA SER A 264 31.19 -24.91 11.53
C SER A 264 30.64 -24.27 12.80
N GLY A 265 29.47 -24.68 13.24
CA GLY A 265 28.89 -24.30 14.54
C GLY A 265 29.52 -25.00 15.72
N THR A 266 29.69 -24.26 16.85
CA THR A 266 30.21 -24.85 18.12
C THR A 266 29.19 -25.87 18.64
N ASN A 267 29.64 -27.10 18.91
CA ASN A 267 28.83 -28.25 19.36
C ASN A 267 27.70 -28.65 18.37
N ALA A 268 27.80 -28.27 17.12
CA ALA A 268 26.85 -28.72 16.11
C ALA A 268 27.04 -30.19 15.78
N ASN A 269 25.98 -30.92 15.46
CA ASN A 269 26.02 -32.35 15.17
C ASN A 269 25.28 -32.68 13.89
N ILE A 270 25.89 -33.43 12.99
CA ILE A 270 25.24 -34.00 11.79
C ILE A 270 25.11 -35.52 11.98
N ILE A 271 23.90 -36.01 11.83
CA ILE A 271 23.57 -37.42 11.89
C ILE A 271 23.38 -37.95 10.47
N VAL A 272 24.14 -38.95 10.09
CA VAL A 272 24.08 -39.57 8.78
C VAL A 272 23.36 -40.92 8.90
N ASP A 273 22.13 -40.97 8.41
CA ASP A 273 21.31 -42.19 8.33
C ASP A 273 21.38 -42.74 6.91
N THR A 274 22.27 -43.71 6.72
CA THR A 274 22.44 -44.39 5.43
C THR A 274 22.52 -45.90 5.61
N ASN A 275 22.04 -46.67 4.64
CA ASN A 275 22.12 -48.11 4.65
C ASN A 275 23.49 -48.60 4.16
N VAL A 276 24.15 -47.83 3.28
CA VAL A 276 25.41 -48.22 2.65
C VAL A 276 26.20 -47.01 2.15
N ILE A 277 27.52 -47.12 2.26
CA ILE A 277 28.48 -46.10 1.75
C ILE A 277 29.34 -46.73 0.65
N TYR A 278 29.44 -46.01 -0.45
CA TYR A 278 30.31 -46.41 -1.58
C TYR A 278 31.43 -45.37 -1.77
N GLY A 279 32.58 -45.86 -2.25
CA GLY A 279 33.73 -45.02 -2.54
C GLY A 279 33.52 -44.10 -3.70
N ASP A 280 32.90 -44.59 -4.77
CA ASP A 280 32.57 -43.82 -5.95
C ASP A 280 31.25 -44.32 -6.60
N GLU A 281 30.74 -43.60 -7.60
CA GLU A 281 29.50 -43.95 -8.30
C GLU A 281 29.63 -45.13 -9.25
N TRP A 282 30.85 -45.57 -9.54
CA TRP A 282 31.13 -46.67 -10.45
C TRP A 282 31.35 -47.99 -9.74
N THR A 283 31.58 -47.97 -8.42
CA THR A 283 31.74 -49.19 -7.63
C THR A 283 30.41 -49.76 -7.15
N THR A 284 30.31 -51.08 -7.19
CA THR A 284 29.18 -51.83 -6.61
C THR A 284 29.51 -52.43 -5.25
N THR A 285 30.76 -52.26 -4.76
CA THR A 285 31.22 -52.80 -3.50
C THR A 285 31.09 -51.74 -2.40
N PRO A 286 30.24 -51.96 -1.38
CA PRO A 286 30.10 -51.05 -0.25
C PRO A 286 31.42 -50.91 0.53
N ILE A 287 31.61 -49.74 1.10
CA ILE A 287 32.59 -49.53 2.18
C ILE A 287 31.99 -50.13 3.45
N THR A 288 32.75 -50.99 4.13
CA THR A 288 32.38 -51.56 5.42
C THR A 288 33.50 -51.34 6.41
N ASP A 289 33.20 -51.40 7.73
CA ASP A 289 34.22 -51.27 8.77
C ASP A 289 35.33 -52.32 8.70
N ASP A 290 35.05 -53.45 8.07
CA ASP A 290 36.02 -54.55 7.91
C ASP A 290 37.08 -54.19 6.83
N ASN A 291 36.79 -53.34 5.90
CA ASN A 291 37.69 -53.05 4.76
C ASN A 291 38.16 -51.62 4.66
N THR A 292 37.56 -50.65 5.33
CA THR A 292 37.92 -49.22 5.21
C THR A 292 37.57 -48.45 6.46
N THR A 293 38.47 -47.72 7.02
CA THR A 293 38.22 -46.72 8.05
C THR A 293 37.97 -45.37 7.43
N ILE A 294 36.79 -44.82 7.65
CA ILE A 294 36.42 -43.50 7.21
C ILE A 294 36.78 -42.51 8.35
N ILE A 295 37.66 -41.57 8.06
CA ILE A 295 37.98 -40.46 8.94
C ILE A 295 37.24 -39.23 8.38
N TRP A 296 36.26 -38.78 9.10
CA TRP A 296 35.57 -37.53 8.77
C TRP A 296 36.43 -36.36 9.21
N ASN A 297 36.63 -35.36 8.37
CA ASN A 297 37.21 -34.10 8.79
C ASN A 297 36.12 -33.34 9.59
N ASP A 298 36.43 -32.80 10.72
CA ASP A 298 35.51 -32.22 11.73
C ASP A 298 34.68 -33.25 12.51
N HIS A 299 35.26 -34.32 12.84
CA HIS A 299 34.69 -35.58 13.21
C HIS A 299 34.10 -35.74 14.55
N ALA A 300 34.33 -34.83 15.46
CA ALA A 300 33.74 -34.96 16.80
C ALA A 300 32.20 -34.97 16.73
N ASN A 301 31.64 -34.55 15.57
CA ASN A 301 30.24 -34.13 15.48
C ASN A 301 29.49 -34.70 14.27
N VAL A 302 30.07 -35.70 13.59
CA VAL A 302 29.36 -36.44 12.54
C VAL A 302 29.11 -37.87 13.00
N HIS A 303 27.88 -38.25 13.19
CA HIS A 303 27.46 -39.51 13.75
C HIS A 303 26.71 -40.36 12.76
N PHE A 304 26.90 -41.69 12.82
CA PHE A 304 26.16 -42.62 11.99
C PHE A 304 24.94 -43.20 12.70
N LYS A 305 24.03 -43.78 11.95
CA LYS A 305 22.72 -44.28 12.32
C LYS A 305 22.65 -45.18 13.55
N ASP A 306 23.73 -45.95 13.83
CA ASP A 306 23.78 -46.88 14.94
C ASP A 306 24.07 -46.20 16.28
N ASP A 307 24.35 -44.92 16.28
CA ASP A 307 24.37 -44.11 17.49
C ASP A 307 22.94 -43.91 17.99
N SER A 308 22.72 -44.33 19.25
CA SER A 308 21.40 -44.24 19.90
C SER A 308 20.80 -42.83 19.94
N GLU A 309 21.61 -41.80 19.71
CA GLU A 309 21.17 -40.43 19.63
C GLU A 309 20.46 -40.09 18.31
N ALA A 310 20.81 -40.73 17.20
CA ALA A 310 20.21 -40.50 15.89
C ALA A 310 18.70 -40.77 15.86
N GLN A 311 18.22 -41.68 16.69
CA GLN A 311 16.81 -42.04 16.76
C GLN A 311 15.94 -41.01 17.50
N ASN A 312 16.54 -40.13 18.27
CA ASN A 312 15.83 -39.14 19.07
C ASN A 312 15.52 -37.83 18.30
N TYR A 313 16.13 -37.63 17.11
CA TYR A 313 15.94 -36.44 16.31
C TYR A 313 14.89 -36.64 15.22
N VAL A 314 13.64 -36.68 15.62
CA VAL A 314 12.51 -36.63 14.67
C VAL A 314 12.26 -35.17 14.37
N ILE A 315 12.70 -34.71 13.19
CA ILE A 315 12.24 -33.42 12.67
C ILE A 315 10.75 -33.48 12.52
N LYS A 316 10.05 -32.68 13.28
CA LYS A 316 8.61 -32.49 13.12
C LYS A 316 8.36 -31.78 11.80
N LYS A 317 8.01 -32.53 10.77
CA LYS A 317 7.72 -32.06 9.41
C LYS A 317 6.68 -30.93 9.33
N THR A 318 6.03 -30.60 10.44
CA THR A 318 4.95 -29.62 10.56
C THR A 318 5.39 -28.26 11.14
N GLU A 319 6.59 -28.17 11.67
CA GLU A 319 7.10 -26.93 12.26
C GLU A 319 8.10 -26.26 11.32
N CYS A 320 7.59 -25.82 10.16
CA CYS A 320 8.35 -24.89 9.34
C CYS A 320 8.44 -23.53 10.06
N ASN A 321 9.63 -23.04 10.27
CA ASN A 321 9.83 -21.69 10.73
C ASN A 321 10.23 -20.83 9.52
N PRO A 322 9.31 -20.13 8.87
CA PRO A 322 9.64 -19.27 7.74
C PRO A 322 10.60 -18.13 8.12
N ASN A 323 10.75 -17.85 9.41
CA ASN A 323 11.72 -16.90 9.97
C ASN A 323 12.96 -17.57 10.59
N GLY A 324 13.14 -18.87 10.37
CA GLY A 324 14.10 -19.71 11.08
C GLY A 324 15.57 -19.59 10.67
N TYR A 325 15.92 -18.63 9.80
CA TYR A 325 17.31 -18.29 9.57
C TYR A 325 17.77 -17.25 10.58
N ASN A 326 18.87 -17.54 11.29
CA ASN A 326 19.59 -16.52 12.01
C ASN A 326 20.05 -15.44 11.03
N ASP A 327 19.64 -14.22 11.22
CA ASP A 327 19.96 -13.08 10.35
C ASP A 327 21.47 -12.83 10.18
N ASN A 328 22.30 -13.45 11.01
CA ASN A 328 23.75 -13.28 10.97
C ASN A 328 24.49 -14.13 9.93
N ASP A 329 23.89 -15.21 9.44
CA ASP A 329 24.47 -16.11 8.43
C ASP A 329 23.72 -16.08 7.09
N ASN A 330 22.75 -15.20 6.96
CA ASN A 330 21.91 -15.12 5.78
C ASN A 330 22.62 -14.38 4.65
N PRO A 331 22.71 -14.99 3.46
CA PRO A 331 23.01 -14.23 2.27
C PRO A 331 21.88 -13.17 2.14
N SER A 332 22.27 -11.95 1.78
CA SER A 332 21.35 -10.82 1.65
C SER A 332 20.10 -11.26 0.89
N LYS A 333 19.02 -11.45 1.63
CA LYS A 333 17.67 -11.56 1.10
C LYS A 333 17.50 -10.43 0.08
N PRO A 334 16.94 -10.63 -1.11
CA PRO A 334 16.63 -9.49 -1.95
C PRO A 334 15.80 -8.56 -1.08
N GLU A 335 16.12 -7.27 -1.08
CA GLU A 335 15.23 -6.30 -0.47
C GLU A 335 13.83 -6.62 -0.99
N GLU A 336 12.91 -6.89 -0.08
CA GLU A 336 11.51 -7.02 -0.46
C GLU A 336 11.21 -5.80 -1.32
N PRO A 337 10.64 -5.96 -2.51
CA PRO A 337 10.40 -4.82 -3.40
C PRO A 337 9.32 -3.88 -2.86
N THR A 338 8.89 -4.03 -1.65
CA THR A 338 8.06 -3.11 -0.91
C THR A 338 8.90 -1.91 -0.49
N LYS A 339 9.13 -1.01 -1.44
CA LYS A 339 9.37 0.38 -1.03
C LYS A 339 8.18 0.75 -0.15
N GLU A 340 8.46 1.24 1.04
CA GLU A 340 7.40 1.73 1.91
C GLU A 340 6.51 2.71 1.15
N PRO A 341 5.19 2.69 1.36
CA PRO A 341 4.30 3.65 0.75
C PRO A 341 4.76 5.08 1.03
N THR A 342 4.79 5.90 0.01
CA THR A 342 5.18 7.31 0.12
C THR A 342 4.10 8.22 -0.45
N LEU A 343 4.04 9.44 0.07
CA LEU A 343 3.20 10.51 -0.46
C LEU A 343 4.08 11.48 -1.25
N ASP A 344 4.02 11.39 -2.56
CA ASP A 344 4.75 12.27 -3.45
C ASP A 344 3.92 13.51 -3.77
N LEU A 345 4.49 14.70 -3.61
CA LEU A 345 3.88 15.94 -4.06
C LEU A 345 3.98 16.01 -5.59
N ILE A 346 2.84 15.94 -6.28
CA ILE A 346 2.76 15.90 -7.74
C ILE A 346 2.58 17.29 -8.31
N SER A 347 1.73 18.10 -7.68
CA SER A 347 1.41 19.44 -8.15
C SER A 347 0.99 20.33 -6.99
N SER A 348 1.19 21.63 -7.14
CA SER A 348 0.70 22.63 -6.19
C SER A 348 0.25 23.89 -6.91
N ILE A 349 -0.76 24.54 -6.37
CA ILE A 349 -1.15 25.90 -6.75
C ILE A 349 -0.83 26.81 -5.56
N GLU A 350 0.24 27.53 -5.68
CA GLU A 350 0.67 28.56 -4.72
C GLU A 350 0.80 29.87 -5.48
N TYR A 351 0.10 30.92 -5.07
CA TYR A 351 0.31 32.23 -5.67
C TYR A 351 0.15 33.35 -4.66
N ASN A 352 0.89 34.41 -4.87
CA ASN A 352 0.79 35.62 -4.08
C ASN A 352 -0.42 36.41 -4.57
N HIS A 353 -1.47 36.43 -3.78
CA HIS A 353 -2.49 37.45 -3.87
C HIS A 353 -2.26 38.50 -2.77
N ASP A 354 -2.75 39.69 -2.99
CA ASP A 354 -2.80 40.74 -1.97
C ASP A 354 -3.69 40.37 -0.77
N HIS A 355 -4.22 39.16 -0.78
CA HIS A 355 -5.10 38.61 0.25
C HIS A 355 -4.42 37.44 0.97
N ASP A 356 -4.34 37.56 2.26
CA ASP A 356 -3.88 36.48 3.15
C ASP A 356 -5.02 35.46 3.33
N ILE A 357 -5.25 34.64 2.34
CA ILE A 357 -6.32 33.63 2.29
C ILE A 357 -5.83 32.24 2.66
N SER A 358 -6.73 31.43 3.17
CA SER A 358 -6.46 30.05 3.59
C SER A 358 -7.53 29.12 3.03
N ALA A 359 -7.13 28.08 2.32
CA ALA A 359 -8.02 27.08 1.76
C ALA A 359 -8.75 26.33 2.87
N THR A 360 -10.08 26.18 2.72
CA THR A 360 -10.94 25.62 3.76
C THR A 360 -11.55 24.28 3.41
N CYS A 361 -12.10 24.15 2.20
CA CYS A 361 -12.78 22.95 1.74
C CYS A 361 -12.52 22.72 0.25
N ILE A 362 -12.51 21.47 -0.16
CA ILE A 362 -12.40 21.06 -1.57
C ILE A 362 -13.39 19.94 -1.85
N GLN A 363 -14.08 20.00 -3.00
CA GLN A 363 -15.02 18.98 -3.46
C GLN A 363 -14.92 18.78 -4.97
N VAL A 364 -15.41 17.64 -5.43
CA VAL A 364 -15.49 17.28 -6.85
C VAL A 364 -16.94 17.26 -7.33
N LEU A 365 -17.19 17.84 -8.47
CA LEU A 365 -18.44 17.69 -9.22
C LEU A 365 -18.14 17.70 -10.72
N ASN A 366 -18.67 16.73 -11.46
CA ASN A 366 -18.51 16.62 -12.92
C ASN A 366 -17.04 16.73 -13.37
N ASP A 367 -16.15 15.99 -12.70
CA ASP A 367 -14.71 15.98 -12.96
C ASP A 367 -14.04 17.36 -12.90
N LYS A 368 -14.57 18.25 -12.06
CA LYS A 368 -13.96 19.52 -11.68
C LYS A 368 -13.82 19.61 -10.17
N LEU A 369 -12.77 20.28 -9.73
CA LEU A 369 -12.48 20.53 -8.32
C LEU A 369 -12.91 21.96 -7.97
N TYR A 370 -13.65 22.09 -6.89
CA TYR A 370 -14.11 23.38 -6.36
C TYR A 370 -13.51 23.56 -4.97
N MET A 371 -12.86 24.70 -4.73
CA MET A 371 -12.20 24.97 -3.44
C MET A 371 -12.59 26.33 -2.90
N SER A 372 -12.92 26.40 -1.61
CA SER A 372 -13.27 27.61 -0.90
C SER A 372 -12.15 28.10 -0.01
N TYR A 373 -12.19 29.40 0.30
CA TYR A 373 -11.21 30.09 1.13
C TYR A 373 -11.84 30.97 2.16
N HIS A 374 -11.17 31.08 3.32
CA HIS A 374 -11.39 32.13 4.30
C HIS A 374 -10.14 33.02 4.44
N THR A 375 -10.34 34.18 5.03
CA THR A 375 -9.22 35.05 5.35
C THR A 375 -8.55 34.68 6.65
N ARG A 376 -7.29 35.00 6.74
CA ARG A 376 -6.48 34.80 7.94
C ARG A 376 -6.31 36.07 8.77
N ASP A 377 -6.58 37.24 8.19
CA ASP A 377 -6.40 38.53 8.82
C ASP A 377 -7.75 39.19 9.11
N LYS A 378 -7.71 40.39 9.63
CA LYS A 378 -8.87 41.19 10.06
C LYS A 378 -9.84 41.62 8.94
N LYS A 379 -9.55 41.28 7.71
CA LYS A 379 -10.36 41.61 6.52
C LYS A 379 -10.91 40.33 5.92
N HIS A 380 -12.21 40.24 5.74
CA HIS A 380 -12.84 39.15 5.01
C HIS A 380 -12.42 39.18 3.52
N GLY A 381 -12.32 38.05 2.89
CA GLY A 381 -11.87 37.94 1.50
C GLY A 381 -12.12 36.54 0.98
N GLY A 382 -13.35 36.02 1.14
CA GLY A 382 -13.74 34.70 0.67
C GLY A 382 -13.55 34.57 -0.82
N CYS A 383 -12.94 33.47 -1.21
CA CYS A 383 -12.67 33.14 -2.61
C CYS A 383 -13.16 31.71 -2.91
N VAL A 384 -13.42 31.48 -4.19
CA VAL A 384 -13.72 30.16 -4.75
C VAL A 384 -12.87 29.95 -5.98
N GLU A 385 -12.25 28.78 -6.08
CA GLU A 385 -11.47 28.38 -7.24
C GLU A 385 -12.04 27.12 -7.86
N VAL A 386 -11.92 27.02 -9.18
CA VAL A 386 -12.26 25.84 -9.97
C VAL A 386 -11.00 25.34 -10.64
N PHE A 387 -10.73 24.05 -10.53
CA PHE A 387 -9.57 23.42 -11.15
C PHE A 387 -10.00 22.25 -12.04
N SER A 388 -9.22 22.02 -13.07
CA SER A 388 -9.18 20.72 -13.75
C SER A 388 -8.30 19.76 -12.93
N PRO A 389 -8.72 18.51 -12.74
CA PRO A 389 -7.90 17.47 -12.11
C PRO A 389 -6.54 17.30 -12.79
N VAL A 390 -5.66 16.58 -12.12
CA VAL A 390 -4.29 16.36 -12.63
C VAL A 390 -4.31 15.71 -14.00
N THR A 391 -3.62 16.36 -14.93
CA THR A 391 -3.25 15.85 -16.24
C THR A 391 -1.77 16.14 -16.43
N ASP A 392 -0.98 15.17 -16.90
CA ASP A 392 0.46 15.31 -17.10
C ASP A 392 1.21 15.80 -15.84
N ASN A 393 0.85 15.23 -14.68
CA ASN A 393 1.38 15.62 -13.37
C ASN A 393 1.15 17.08 -12.98
N LYS A 394 0.17 17.73 -13.55
CA LYS A 394 -0.16 19.12 -13.27
C LYS A 394 -1.66 19.32 -13.06
N VAL A 395 -2.03 20.01 -11.98
CA VAL A 395 -3.36 20.55 -11.78
C VAL A 395 -3.45 21.94 -12.46
N THR A 396 -4.60 22.26 -13.05
CA THR A 396 -4.80 23.54 -13.74
C THR A 396 -5.88 24.36 -13.06
N LEU A 397 -5.59 25.63 -12.77
CA LEU A 397 -6.59 26.59 -12.31
C LEU A 397 -7.41 27.07 -13.52
N ASP A 398 -8.70 26.79 -13.54
CA ASP A 398 -9.62 27.15 -14.63
C ASP A 398 -10.33 28.46 -14.36
N GLN A 399 -10.72 28.70 -13.11
CA GLN A 399 -11.49 29.89 -12.73
C GLN A 399 -11.20 30.28 -11.29
N TYR A 400 -11.18 31.58 -11.03
CA TYR A 400 -11.02 32.18 -9.73
C TYR A 400 -12.06 33.29 -9.53
N LEU A 401 -12.81 33.19 -8.44
CA LEU A 401 -13.74 34.22 -7.99
C LEU A 401 -13.38 34.64 -6.58
N CYS A 402 -13.19 35.92 -6.36
CA CYS A 402 -12.87 36.49 -5.07
C CYS A 402 -13.85 37.61 -4.70
N ASP A 403 -14.15 37.73 -3.40
CA ASP A 403 -14.92 38.87 -2.91
C ASP A 403 -14.01 40.10 -2.77
N GLU A 404 -13.99 40.94 -3.79
CA GLU A 404 -13.21 42.17 -3.79
C GLU A 404 -13.65 43.21 -2.76
N GLN A 405 -14.87 43.15 -2.30
CA GLN A 405 -15.37 44.03 -1.22
C GLN A 405 -14.81 43.62 0.15
N LYS A 406 -14.10 42.49 0.22
CA LYS A 406 -13.49 41.96 1.45
C LYS A 406 -14.49 41.84 2.60
N ASP A 407 -15.71 41.43 2.27
CA ASP A 407 -16.84 41.30 3.19
C ASP A 407 -17.15 39.85 3.54
N LEU A 408 -16.84 38.90 2.65
CA LEU A 408 -17.24 37.51 2.77
C LEU A 408 -16.10 36.62 3.27
N ASP A 409 -16.48 35.57 3.99
CA ASP A 409 -15.57 34.54 4.48
C ASP A 409 -16.26 33.18 4.39
N PHE A 410 -15.59 32.14 3.85
CA PHE A 410 -16.21 30.84 3.60
C PHE A 410 -15.55 29.73 4.41
N ASN A 411 -16.35 29.01 5.18
CA ASN A 411 -15.87 27.94 6.05
C ASN A 411 -15.90 26.55 5.39
N HIS A 412 -16.83 26.38 4.45
CA HIS A 412 -17.07 25.11 3.77
C HIS A 412 -17.54 25.37 2.34
N LEU A 413 -17.64 24.32 1.55
CA LEU A 413 -18.16 24.34 0.19
C LEU A 413 -18.96 23.06 -0.06
N LEU A 414 -20.11 23.17 -0.71
CA LEU A 414 -20.84 22.07 -1.29
C LEU A 414 -20.99 22.33 -2.78
N ALA A 415 -20.42 21.46 -3.62
CA ALA A 415 -20.68 21.42 -5.05
C ALA A 415 -21.58 20.22 -5.34
N THR A 416 -22.78 20.45 -5.87
CA THR A 416 -23.79 19.42 -6.04
C THR A 416 -24.71 19.69 -7.23
N GLN A 417 -25.31 18.63 -7.75
CA GLN A 417 -26.42 18.70 -8.68
C GLN A 417 -27.73 18.46 -7.93
N LEU A 418 -28.68 19.40 -8.05
CA LEU A 418 -30.01 19.29 -7.46
C LEU A 418 -30.89 18.33 -8.26
N ASN A 419 -31.97 17.85 -7.64
CA ASN A 419 -32.99 17.03 -8.30
C ASN A 419 -33.65 17.74 -9.51
N SER A 420 -33.67 19.07 -9.50
CA SER A 420 -34.09 19.89 -10.64
C SER A 420 -33.14 19.89 -11.84
N GLY A 421 -31.97 19.20 -11.70
CA GLY A 421 -30.91 19.16 -12.73
C GLY A 421 -29.93 20.34 -12.68
N LYS A 422 -30.17 21.34 -11.85
CA LYS A 422 -29.25 22.48 -11.68
C LYS A 422 -28.00 22.06 -10.90
N SER A 423 -26.83 22.42 -11.40
CA SER A 423 -25.57 22.28 -10.66
C SER A 423 -25.25 23.57 -9.93
N MET A 424 -24.88 23.46 -8.66
CA MET A 424 -24.69 24.58 -7.75
C MET A 424 -23.47 24.43 -6.89
N VAL A 425 -22.88 25.56 -6.50
CA VAL A 425 -21.95 25.66 -5.38
C VAL A 425 -22.62 26.46 -4.27
N TYR A 426 -22.58 25.92 -3.07
CA TYR A 426 -23.05 26.56 -1.83
C TYR A 426 -21.85 26.80 -0.90
N LEU A 427 -21.80 27.98 -0.28
CA LEU A 427 -20.68 28.47 0.49
C LEU A 427 -21.18 29.01 1.83
N PRO A 428 -21.26 28.18 2.87
CA PRO A 428 -21.59 28.64 4.20
C PRO A 428 -20.42 29.44 4.80
N GLY A 429 -20.75 30.51 5.47
CA GLY A 429 -19.76 31.40 6.06
C GLY A 429 -20.37 32.66 6.68
N SER A 430 -19.64 33.75 6.59
CA SER A 430 -20.08 35.03 7.14
C SER A 430 -19.79 36.20 6.22
N SER A 431 -20.60 37.24 6.35
CA SER A 431 -20.32 38.60 5.89
C SER A 431 -19.92 39.46 7.08
N PHE A 432 -18.85 40.21 6.95
CA PHE A 432 -18.43 41.16 7.98
C PHE A 432 -19.52 42.19 8.29
N LYS A 433 -20.28 42.58 7.28
CA LYS A 433 -21.37 43.57 7.41
C LYS A 433 -22.69 42.97 7.81
N LYS A 434 -23.00 41.74 7.35
CA LYS A 434 -24.32 41.13 7.42
C LYS A 434 -24.43 39.94 8.37
N GLY A 435 -23.30 39.42 8.88
CA GLY A 435 -23.26 38.25 9.75
C GLY A 435 -23.31 36.91 8.98
N ALA A 436 -23.82 35.87 9.65
CA ALA A 436 -23.88 34.54 9.09
C ALA A 436 -24.68 34.45 7.80
N MET A 437 -24.18 33.71 6.82
CA MET A 437 -24.81 33.62 5.51
C MET A 437 -24.51 32.32 4.80
N LEU A 438 -25.38 31.96 3.85
CA LEU A 438 -25.14 30.97 2.83
C LEU A 438 -25.05 31.66 1.47
N ALA A 439 -23.87 31.73 0.89
CA ALA A 439 -23.70 32.16 -0.47
C ALA A 439 -23.95 30.99 -1.45
N TYR A 440 -24.41 31.29 -2.64
CA TYR A 440 -24.58 30.29 -3.68
C TYR A 440 -24.31 30.85 -5.06
N ILE A 441 -23.87 29.98 -5.96
CA ILE A 441 -23.58 30.30 -7.36
C ILE A 441 -23.91 29.10 -8.24
N PRO A 442 -24.65 29.31 -9.36
CA PRO A 442 -24.90 28.26 -10.33
C PRO A 442 -23.61 27.85 -11.07
N ILE A 443 -23.54 26.58 -11.43
CA ILE A 443 -22.55 26.02 -12.34
C ILE A 443 -23.21 25.79 -13.69
N GLN A 444 -22.62 26.30 -14.74
CA GLN A 444 -23.03 26.06 -16.13
C GLN A 444 -21.79 25.68 -16.94
N ASP A 445 -21.88 24.59 -17.72
CA ASP A 445 -20.76 24.09 -18.55
C ASP A 445 -19.46 23.90 -17.73
N ASN A 446 -19.59 23.36 -16.51
CA ASN A 446 -18.51 23.14 -15.55
C ASN A 446 -17.78 24.42 -15.11
N LYS A 447 -18.41 25.58 -15.26
CA LYS A 447 -17.90 26.87 -14.80
C LYS A 447 -18.88 27.53 -13.85
N LEU A 448 -18.35 28.25 -12.88
CA LEU A 448 -19.19 29.14 -12.05
C LEU A 448 -19.79 30.24 -12.92
N LEU A 449 -21.08 30.45 -12.84
CA LEU A 449 -21.77 31.50 -13.58
C LEU A 449 -21.47 32.86 -12.94
N ALA A 450 -20.59 33.60 -13.58
CA ALA A 450 -20.13 34.89 -13.12
C ALA A 450 -20.62 36.04 -14.04
N ASP A 451 -20.73 37.25 -13.49
CA ASP A 451 -21.06 38.44 -14.26
C ASP A 451 -19.86 38.93 -15.07
N LYS A 452 -19.85 38.61 -16.37
CA LYS A 452 -18.76 38.97 -17.27
C LYS A 452 -18.56 40.48 -17.45
N SER A 453 -19.51 41.30 -17.05
CA SER A 453 -19.42 42.79 -17.16
C SER A 453 -18.43 43.39 -16.16
N LYS A 454 -18.01 42.64 -15.16
CA LYS A 454 -17.12 43.07 -14.08
C LYS A 454 -15.88 42.19 -13.95
N SER A 455 -15.24 41.86 -15.05
CA SER A 455 -13.99 41.11 -15.03
C SER A 455 -12.79 42.04 -14.85
N ILE A 456 -11.83 41.58 -14.06
CA ILE A 456 -10.49 42.12 -13.98
C ILE A 456 -9.49 41.06 -14.41
N THR A 457 -8.37 41.48 -14.93
CA THR A 457 -7.26 40.57 -15.25
C THR A 457 -6.24 40.63 -14.12
N SER A 458 -5.88 39.49 -13.59
CA SER A 458 -4.77 39.38 -12.65
C SER A 458 -3.78 38.33 -13.17
N THR A 459 -2.49 38.56 -12.94
CA THR A 459 -1.46 37.60 -13.32
C THR A 459 -1.31 36.55 -12.22
N ILE A 460 -1.67 35.33 -12.53
CA ILE A 460 -1.57 34.15 -11.60
C ILE A 460 -0.55 33.20 -12.19
N GLU A 461 0.47 32.83 -11.45
CA GLU A 461 1.58 31.96 -11.92
C GLU A 461 2.20 32.41 -13.25
N GLY A 462 2.32 33.71 -13.46
CA GLY A 462 2.86 34.29 -14.70
C GLY A 462 1.91 34.23 -15.90
N LYS A 463 0.64 33.86 -15.68
CA LYS A 463 -0.41 33.86 -16.71
C LYS A 463 -1.49 34.90 -16.36
N ASP A 464 -1.92 35.66 -17.34
CA ASP A 464 -3.06 36.54 -17.19
C ASP A 464 -4.32 35.71 -17.04
N THR A 465 -4.95 35.81 -15.87
CA THR A 465 -6.17 35.12 -15.52
C THR A 465 -7.28 36.13 -15.33
N VAL A 466 -8.43 35.85 -15.96
CA VAL A 466 -9.59 36.74 -15.80
C VAL A 466 -10.30 36.40 -14.49
N ILE A 467 -10.38 37.40 -13.61
CA ILE A 467 -11.10 37.31 -12.35
C ILE A 467 -12.41 38.04 -12.50
N TYR A 468 -13.50 37.37 -12.14
CA TYR A 468 -14.84 37.96 -12.21
C TYR A 468 -15.23 38.52 -10.84
N GLU A 469 -15.50 39.82 -10.78
CA GLU A 469 -16.16 40.42 -9.63
C GLU A 469 -17.63 40.06 -9.64
N LYS A 470 -18.07 39.27 -8.66
CA LYS A 470 -19.48 38.93 -8.45
C LYS A 470 -20.12 38.05 -9.52
N PRO A 471 -21.02 37.24 -9.16
CA PRO A 471 -22.15 37.51 -8.30
C PRO A 471 -22.49 36.37 -7.36
N LEU A 472 -21.94 36.36 -6.22
CA LEU A 472 -22.44 35.50 -5.17
C LEU A 472 -23.82 36.02 -4.76
N GLN A 473 -24.85 35.26 -5.06
CA GLN A 473 -26.15 35.42 -4.42
C GLN A 473 -26.04 34.80 -3.03
N PHE A 474 -26.81 35.25 -2.07
CA PHE A 474 -26.75 34.68 -0.73
C PHE A 474 -28.08 34.74 -0.01
N ILE A 475 -28.30 33.76 0.84
CA ILE A 475 -29.34 33.70 1.84
C ILE A 475 -28.71 34.23 3.14
N GLN A 476 -29.27 35.28 3.67
CA GLN A 476 -28.88 35.78 4.98
C GLN A 476 -29.51 34.90 6.06
N MET A 477 -28.66 34.29 6.87
CA MET A 477 -29.06 33.44 7.95
C MET A 477 -28.90 34.15 9.27
N ASN A 478 -29.96 34.30 10.05
CA ASN A 478 -30.04 35.05 11.26
C ASN A 478 -29.95 36.60 11.08
N PRO A 479 -30.60 37.37 11.99
CA PRO A 479 -30.49 38.81 11.94
C PRO A 479 -29.03 39.19 12.13
N ALA A 480 -28.46 39.81 11.12
CA ALA A 480 -27.13 40.39 11.17
C ALA A 480 -27.09 41.45 12.23
N THR A 481 -26.56 41.11 13.38
CA THR A 481 -26.13 42.12 14.32
C THR A 481 -24.64 42.31 14.16
N ALA A 482 -24.17 43.55 14.24
CA ALA A 482 -22.72 43.83 14.27
C ALA A 482 -22.00 43.06 15.38
N GLU A 483 -22.72 42.60 16.37
CA GLU A 483 -22.28 41.76 17.46
C GLU A 483 -22.03 40.30 17.01
N TYR A 484 -22.80 39.80 16.05
CA TYR A 484 -22.65 38.48 15.49
C TYR A 484 -21.38 38.36 14.64
N ALA A 485 -21.13 39.36 13.78
CA ALA A 485 -19.92 39.45 13.00
C ALA A 485 -18.65 39.59 13.87
N LYS A 486 -18.75 40.33 15.00
CA LYS A 486 -17.61 40.47 15.92
C LYS A 486 -17.30 39.23 16.76
N LYS A 487 -18.23 38.31 16.92
CA LYS A 487 -18.07 37.10 17.74
C LYS A 487 -17.57 35.89 16.93
N GLY A 488 -17.34 36.03 15.61
CA GLY A 488 -16.91 34.92 14.75
C GLY A 488 -17.96 33.82 14.63
N TYR A 489 -19.22 34.16 14.63
CA TYR A 489 -20.33 33.22 14.43
C TYR A 489 -20.50 32.96 12.93
N ASP A 490 -19.95 31.84 12.50
CA ASP A 490 -19.95 31.44 11.10
C ASP A 490 -20.84 30.24 10.90
N GLU A 491 -21.42 30.12 9.72
CA GLU A 491 -22.00 28.88 9.27
C GLU A 491 -20.87 27.91 8.85
N ASN A 492 -20.93 26.67 9.35
CA ASN A 492 -19.77 25.78 9.28
C ASN A 492 -19.83 24.79 8.15
N CYS A 493 -21.03 24.35 7.77
CA CYS A 493 -21.20 23.27 6.81
C CYS A 493 -22.58 23.36 6.17
N VAL A 494 -22.72 22.90 4.95
CA VAL A 494 -23.99 22.68 4.26
C VAL A 494 -23.94 21.34 3.55
N VAL A 495 -25.05 20.61 3.57
CA VAL A 495 -25.27 19.40 2.80
C VAL A 495 -26.56 19.49 2.01
N TYR A 496 -26.64 18.78 0.90
CA TYR A 496 -27.85 18.62 0.11
C TYR A 496 -28.43 17.23 0.32
N ASN A 497 -29.65 17.17 0.81
CA ASN A 497 -30.39 15.93 0.92
C ASN A 497 -31.25 15.73 -0.34
N ASP A 498 -30.86 14.82 -1.19
CA ASP A 498 -31.54 14.50 -2.45
C ASP A 498 -32.88 13.78 -2.26
N LYS A 499 -33.11 13.15 -1.09
CA LYS A 499 -34.35 12.45 -0.79
C LYS A 499 -35.50 13.42 -0.49
N THR A 500 -35.20 14.50 0.21
CA THR A 500 -36.21 15.50 0.58
C THR A 500 -36.07 16.79 -0.19
N ASN A 501 -35.06 16.93 -1.05
CA ASN A 501 -34.69 18.16 -1.75
C ASN A 501 -34.42 19.34 -0.82
N HIS A 502 -33.73 19.06 0.32
CA HIS A 502 -33.39 20.03 1.33
C HIS A 502 -31.92 20.40 1.36
N LEU A 503 -31.65 21.67 1.58
CA LEU A 503 -30.33 22.15 2.05
C LEU A 503 -30.36 22.21 3.56
N ILE A 504 -29.45 21.50 4.20
CA ILE A 504 -29.32 21.49 5.68
C ILE A 504 -28.01 22.21 6.02
N VAL A 505 -28.14 23.29 6.79
CA VAL A 505 -27.02 24.17 7.11
C VAL A 505 -26.70 24.09 8.59
N ALA A 506 -25.43 23.77 8.89
CA ALA A 506 -24.92 23.79 10.24
C ALA A 506 -24.64 25.21 10.70
N THR A 507 -25.24 25.61 11.81
CA THR A 507 -25.11 26.96 12.37
C THR A 507 -24.51 26.93 13.77
N THR A 508 -24.23 28.13 14.31
CA THR A 508 -23.76 28.27 15.69
C THR A 508 -24.83 27.90 16.73
N LYS A 509 -26.09 27.76 16.32
CA LYS A 509 -27.22 27.49 17.24
C LYS A 509 -28.13 26.34 16.80
N GLY A 510 -27.68 25.49 15.90
CA GLY A 510 -28.47 24.37 15.40
C GLY A 510 -28.43 24.20 13.91
N TYR A 511 -29.52 23.73 13.32
CA TYR A 511 -29.67 23.55 11.89
C TYR A 511 -30.71 24.52 11.31
N LEU A 512 -30.43 24.98 10.09
CA LEU A 512 -31.42 25.62 9.24
C LEU A 512 -31.70 24.73 8.06
N VAL A 513 -32.95 24.51 7.73
CA VAL A 513 -33.37 23.65 6.63
C VAL A 513 -34.09 24.52 5.60
N TYR A 514 -33.62 24.46 4.36
CA TYR A 514 -34.19 25.21 3.22
C TYR A 514 -34.62 24.26 2.11
N ASN A 515 -35.67 24.61 1.40
CA ASN A 515 -35.95 24.00 0.12
C ASN A 515 -34.84 24.38 -0.89
N ALA A 516 -34.23 23.41 -1.54
CA ALA A 516 -33.06 23.63 -2.38
C ALA A 516 -33.37 24.43 -3.68
N ASP A 517 -34.62 24.42 -4.17
CA ASP A 517 -35.00 25.13 -5.40
C ASP A 517 -35.51 26.54 -5.15
N THR A 518 -36.23 26.76 -4.05
CA THR A 518 -36.89 28.03 -3.75
C THR A 518 -36.16 28.86 -2.69
N TYR A 519 -35.26 28.24 -1.92
CA TYR A 519 -34.55 28.81 -0.77
C TYR A 519 -35.48 29.31 0.35
N ASN A 520 -36.72 28.82 0.36
CA ASN A 520 -37.60 29.08 1.50
C ASN A 520 -37.15 28.27 2.71
N GLU A 521 -37.08 28.92 3.90
CA GLU A 521 -36.83 28.23 5.15
C GLU A 521 -38.00 27.28 5.43
N ILE A 522 -37.69 26.02 5.67
CA ILE A 522 -38.63 24.96 6.02
C ILE A 522 -38.66 24.79 7.53
N ASP A 523 -37.49 24.72 8.15
CA ASP A 523 -37.37 24.45 9.56
C ASP A 523 -36.11 25.08 10.17
N LYS A 524 -36.18 25.28 11.49
CA LYS A 524 -35.09 25.79 12.33
C LYS A 524 -35.00 25.01 13.63
N ILE A 525 -34.03 24.15 13.74
CA ILE A 525 -33.83 23.26 14.87
C ILE A 525 -32.72 23.82 15.75
N SER A 526 -33.05 24.19 16.97
CA SER A 526 -32.12 24.75 17.97
C SER A 526 -31.33 23.63 18.66
N LYS A 527 -30.02 23.84 18.86
CA LYS A 527 -29.12 22.98 19.63
C LYS A 527 -28.44 23.79 20.75
N PRO A 528 -27.95 23.11 21.80
CA PRO A 528 -27.29 23.78 22.93
C PRO A 528 -26.06 24.58 22.56
N GLY A 529 -25.35 24.15 21.50
CA GLY A 529 -24.14 24.78 21.02
C GLY A 529 -23.96 24.65 19.53
N LYS A 530 -22.77 25.03 19.06
CA LYS A 530 -22.39 25.09 17.65
C LYS A 530 -22.43 23.71 16.99
N VAL A 531 -23.15 23.61 15.88
CA VAL A 531 -23.06 22.42 15.02
C VAL A 531 -21.76 22.49 14.23
N LYS A 532 -20.91 21.50 14.44
CA LYS A 532 -19.57 21.48 13.86
C LYS A 532 -19.56 20.98 12.43
N HIS A 533 -20.33 19.94 12.14
CA HIS A 533 -20.41 19.37 10.80
C HIS A 533 -21.65 18.51 10.61
N ILE A 534 -22.06 18.35 9.35
CA ILE A 534 -23.13 17.45 8.91
C ILE A 534 -22.58 16.58 7.78
N ALA A 535 -22.94 15.31 7.76
CA ALA A 535 -22.63 14.37 6.68
C ALA A 535 -23.87 13.59 6.27
N ILE A 536 -23.95 13.21 5.00
CA ILE A 536 -24.93 12.28 4.46
C ILE A 536 -24.19 11.08 3.88
N GLY A 537 -24.65 9.89 4.22
CA GLY A 537 -24.13 8.64 3.70
C GLY A 537 -24.92 7.43 4.19
N ASN A 538 -24.97 6.38 3.39
CA ASN A 538 -25.67 5.12 3.71
C ASN A 538 -27.13 5.30 4.15
N GLY A 539 -27.86 6.23 3.56
CA GLY A 539 -29.25 6.52 3.92
C GLY A 539 -29.42 7.23 5.26
N LYS A 540 -28.35 7.82 5.80
CA LYS A 540 -28.37 8.53 7.09
C LYS A 540 -27.84 9.96 6.95
N ILE A 541 -28.37 10.84 7.78
CA ILE A 541 -27.82 12.16 8.07
C ILE A 541 -27.18 12.08 9.44
N VAL A 542 -25.91 12.45 9.55
CA VAL A 542 -25.17 12.45 10.81
C VAL A 542 -24.66 13.85 11.10
N THR A 543 -24.91 14.33 12.30
CA THR A 543 -24.52 15.66 12.75
C THR A 543 -23.69 15.58 14.03
N VAL A 544 -22.80 16.54 14.22
CA VAL A 544 -22.04 16.71 15.46
C VAL A 544 -22.19 18.13 15.95
N TYR A 545 -22.64 18.31 17.19
CA TYR A 545 -22.76 19.61 17.82
C TYR A 545 -22.18 19.63 19.25
N LEU A 546 -21.82 20.82 19.69
CA LEU A 546 -21.33 21.05 21.05
C LEU A 546 -22.47 21.11 22.06
N ASP A 547 -22.28 20.56 23.24
CA ASP A 547 -23.33 20.49 24.28
C ASP A 547 -23.58 21.82 25.01
N ARG A 548 -22.79 22.84 24.73
CA ARG A 548 -22.97 24.23 25.16
C ARG A 548 -22.35 25.22 24.17
N GLU A 549 -22.76 26.47 24.29
CA GLU A 549 -22.09 27.55 23.57
C GLU A 549 -20.66 27.79 24.12
N ALA A 550 -19.76 28.27 23.28
CA ALA A 550 -18.48 28.80 23.70
C ALA A 550 -18.69 30.10 24.49
N THR A 551 -17.96 30.28 25.58
CA THR A 551 -18.07 31.49 26.41
C THR A 551 -17.54 32.73 25.70
N ASN A 552 -16.63 32.57 24.76
CA ASN A 552 -16.10 33.62 23.89
C ASN A 552 -15.44 33.04 22.63
N ALA A 553 -15.17 33.90 21.65
CA ALA A 553 -14.57 33.51 20.38
C ALA A 553 -13.13 32.94 20.47
N ASN A 554 -12.49 33.11 21.63
CA ASN A 554 -11.12 32.65 21.87
C ASN A 554 -11.08 31.45 22.82
N GLU A 555 -12.22 30.86 23.16
CA GLU A 555 -12.25 29.68 24.03
C GLU A 555 -11.52 28.49 23.35
N LYS A 556 -10.51 28.01 24.05
CA LYS A 556 -9.71 26.85 23.64
C LYS A 556 -10.06 25.59 24.43
N GLU A 557 -10.80 25.74 25.52
CA GLU A 557 -11.22 24.59 26.30
C GLU A 557 -12.22 23.75 25.49
N ALA A 558 -11.91 22.47 25.38
CA ALA A 558 -12.73 21.56 24.60
C ALA A 558 -14.07 21.28 25.32
N ILE A 559 -15.16 21.33 24.55
CA ILE A 559 -16.55 21.19 25.03
C ILE A 559 -17.03 19.77 24.69
N PRO A 560 -17.78 19.11 25.61
CA PRO A 560 -18.47 17.86 25.26
C PRO A 560 -19.36 18.04 24.03
N ALA A 561 -19.44 16.97 23.23
CA ALA A 561 -20.18 17.02 21.98
C ALA A 561 -21.09 15.81 21.83
N THR A 562 -22.17 16.00 21.08
CA THR A 562 -23.16 14.97 20.76
C THR A 562 -23.22 14.71 19.28
N VAL A 563 -23.31 13.43 18.92
CA VAL A 563 -23.63 12.95 17.59
C VAL A 563 -25.11 12.62 17.52
N GLU A 564 -25.78 13.09 16.48
CA GLU A 564 -27.16 12.68 16.16
C GLU A 564 -27.19 12.02 14.78
N ILE A 565 -28.03 11.00 14.67
CA ILE A 565 -28.27 10.25 13.45
C ILE A 565 -29.76 10.36 13.10
N PHE A 566 -30.04 10.75 11.87
CA PHE A 566 -31.39 10.81 11.31
C PHE A 566 -31.48 9.88 10.09
N ASP A 567 -32.69 9.48 9.76
CA ASP A 567 -32.94 8.87 8.46
C ASP A 567 -32.81 9.93 7.35
N GLN A 568 -32.23 9.58 6.22
CA GLN A 568 -32.10 10.51 5.09
C GLN A 568 -33.45 10.90 4.50
N GLU A 569 -34.47 10.03 4.66
CA GLU A 569 -35.84 10.30 4.20
C GLU A 569 -36.65 11.14 5.19
N ALA A 570 -36.10 11.48 6.36
CA ALA A 570 -36.80 12.29 7.35
C ALA A 570 -36.99 13.72 6.84
N GLU A 571 -38.27 14.15 6.82
CA GLU A 571 -38.66 15.54 6.53
C GLU A 571 -38.37 16.46 7.70
N ASP A 572 -38.47 15.93 8.94
CA ASP A 572 -38.26 16.64 10.20
C ASP A 572 -36.99 16.12 10.91
N LEU A 573 -36.07 17.03 11.18
CA LEU A 573 -34.83 16.75 11.89
C LEU A 573 -34.88 17.09 13.37
N SER A 574 -36.07 17.22 13.97
CA SER A 574 -36.25 17.46 15.40
C SER A 574 -36.02 16.19 16.23
N ASN A 575 -36.26 15.02 15.66
CA ASN A 575 -36.23 13.73 16.32
C ASN A 575 -35.20 12.78 15.71
N PRO A 576 -33.97 12.69 16.25
CA PRO A 576 -32.97 11.76 15.77
C PRO A 576 -33.38 10.31 16.07
N ILE A 577 -33.06 9.37 15.14
CA ILE A 577 -33.24 7.94 15.40
C ILE A 577 -32.25 7.43 16.45
N LYS A 578 -31.11 8.10 16.59
CA LYS A 578 -30.11 7.82 17.61
C LYS A 578 -29.37 9.10 17.98
N SER A 579 -29.03 9.22 19.26
CA SER A 579 -28.18 10.27 19.79
C SER A 579 -27.21 9.68 20.82
N PHE A 580 -25.93 10.07 20.77
CA PHE A 580 -24.95 9.65 21.76
C PHE A 580 -23.89 10.73 21.98
N ALA A 581 -23.41 10.79 23.23
CA ALA A 581 -22.33 11.70 23.59
C ALA A 581 -20.97 11.18 23.10
N ILE A 582 -20.14 12.08 22.61
CA ILE A 582 -18.72 11.83 22.35
C ILE A 582 -17.88 12.72 23.27
N SER A 583 -16.60 12.39 23.39
CA SER A 583 -15.69 13.25 24.15
C SER A 583 -15.55 14.63 23.50
N THR A 584 -14.84 15.51 24.20
CA THR A 584 -14.76 16.94 23.90
C THR A 584 -14.19 17.31 22.53
N ILE A 585 -14.67 18.43 21.98
CA ILE A 585 -14.18 19.09 20.75
C ILE A 585 -13.85 20.55 21.07
N GLU A 586 -12.79 21.09 20.51
CA GLU A 586 -12.46 22.52 20.61
C GLU A 586 -13.50 23.36 19.87
N PRO A 587 -14.13 24.37 20.54
CA PRO A 587 -15.25 25.10 19.94
C PRO A 587 -14.87 25.96 18.74
N ASN A 588 -13.70 26.60 18.77
CA ASN A 588 -13.28 27.60 17.81
C ASN A 588 -12.12 27.17 16.91
N ASN A 589 -11.72 25.91 16.98
CA ASN A 589 -10.61 25.38 16.20
C ASN A 589 -11.01 24.11 15.45
N GLY A 590 -10.46 23.93 14.25
CA GLY A 590 -10.70 22.78 13.41
C GLY A 590 -12.05 22.79 12.68
N LYS A 591 -12.09 22.14 11.53
CA LYS A 591 -13.33 21.97 10.74
C LYS A 591 -14.21 20.84 11.29
N ASN A 592 -13.61 19.89 11.98
CA ASN A 592 -14.27 18.74 12.61
C ASN A 592 -15.18 17.97 11.65
N VAL A 593 -14.64 17.68 10.48
CA VAL A 593 -15.38 16.99 9.42
C VAL A 593 -15.87 15.64 9.90
N VAL A 594 -17.12 15.34 9.56
CA VAL A 594 -17.76 14.05 9.77
C VAL A 594 -17.89 13.35 8.42
N ARG A 595 -17.71 12.03 8.40
CA ARG A 595 -18.00 11.17 7.25
C ARG A 595 -18.81 9.96 7.70
N VAL A 596 -19.64 9.48 6.81
CA VAL A 596 -20.40 8.24 6.99
C VAL A 596 -20.02 7.30 5.86
N ASP A 597 -19.51 6.13 6.20
CA ASP A 597 -19.13 5.11 5.26
C ASP A 597 -19.29 3.72 5.88
N ASP A 598 -19.88 2.80 5.15
CA ASP A 598 -20.05 1.40 5.53
C ASP A 598 -20.59 1.21 6.97
N ASN A 599 -21.68 1.94 7.31
CA ASN A 599 -22.28 1.97 8.64
C ASN A 599 -21.34 2.41 9.79
N LYS A 600 -20.29 3.16 9.46
CA LYS A 600 -19.36 3.76 10.42
C LYS A 600 -19.39 5.28 10.31
N ILE A 601 -19.19 5.93 11.44
CA ILE A 601 -19.15 7.38 11.56
C ILE A 601 -17.72 7.78 11.91
N TYR A 602 -17.07 8.52 11.02
CA TYR A 602 -15.72 9.06 11.20
C TYR A 602 -15.84 10.52 11.65
N VAL A 603 -15.28 10.86 12.80
CA VAL A 603 -15.34 12.20 13.37
C VAL A 603 -13.94 12.75 13.60
N CYS A 604 -13.60 13.84 12.92
CA CYS A 604 -12.38 14.58 13.17
C CYS A 604 -12.55 15.47 14.41
N ARG A 605 -11.81 15.18 15.48
CA ARG A 605 -11.95 15.85 16.79
C ARG A 605 -10.80 16.79 17.12
N GLY A 606 -10.19 17.39 16.09
CA GLY A 606 -9.10 18.35 16.28
C GLY A 606 -7.87 17.74 16.93
N ALA A 607 -7.40 18.31 18.04
CA ALA A 607 -6.20 17.83 18.75
C ALA A 607 -6.35 16.40 19.31
N ALA A 608 -7.58 15.94 19.55
CA ALA A 608 -7.84 14.58 20.00
C ALA A 608 -7.67 13.52 18.90
N GLY A 609 -7.59 13.94 17.63
CA GLY A 609 -7.45 13.01 16.51
C GLY A 609 -8.74 12.72 15.76
N MET A 610 -8.79 11.61 15.06
CA MET A 610 -9.97 11.11 14.37
C MET A 610 -10.50 9.86 15.10
N TYR A 611 -11.80 9.81 15.32
CA TYR A 611 -12.50 8.72 16.01
C TYR A 611 -13.52 8.09 15.07
N VAL A 612 -13.68 6.79 15.18
CA VAL A 612 -14.64 6.03 14.37
C VAL A 612 -15.59 5.30 15.29
N TYR A 613 -16.88 5.50 15.05
CA TYR A 613 -17.98 4.92 15.82
C TYR A 613 -18.85 4.05 14.92
N ASP A 614 -19.53 3.07 15.50
CA ASP A 614 -20.66 2.42 14.85
C ASP A 614 -21.93 3.28 14.95
N MET A 615 -23.02 2.82 14.33
CA MET A 615 -24.30 3.55 14.38
C MET A 615 -24.96 3.50 15.76
N ASP A 616 -24.49 2.68 16.68
CA ASP A 616 -24.93 2.63 18.07
C ASP A 616 -24.15 3.55 19.00
N GLY A 617 -23.08 4.16 18.51
CA GLY A 617 -22.22 5.07 19.25
C GLY A 617 -21.08 4.42 19.99
N ASN A 618 -20.81 3.12 19.74
CA ASN A 618 -19.63 2.47 20.28
C ASN A 618 -18.40 2.91 19.49
N GLU A 619 -17.35 3.29 20.21
CA GLU A 619 -16.06 3.56 19.58
C GLU A 619 -15.47 2.25 19.05
N LEU A 620 -15.16 2.22 17.74
CA LEU A 620 -14.55 1.08 17.08
C LEU A 620 -13.02 1.20 17.13
N TRP A 621 -12.50 2.37 16.80
CA TRP A 621 -11.07 2.69 16.82
C TRP A 621 -10.88 4.20 16.69
N HIS A 622 -9.65 4.66 16.95
CA HIS A 622 -9.24 6.03 16.72
C HIS A 622 -7.78 6.13 16.27
N TYR A 623 -7.47 7.25 15.65
CA TYR A 623 -6.09 7.63 15.34
C TYR A 623 -5.79 9.00 15.94
N GLN A 624 -4.74 9.05 16.73
CA GLN A 624 -4.18 10.27 17.28
C GLN A 624 -2.70 10.36 16.91
N MET A 625 -2.26 11.53 16.52
CA MET A 625 -0.86 11.80 16.24
C MET A 625 0.01 11.39 17.46
N PRO A 626 1.10 10.63 17.25
CA PRO A 626 2.02 10.28 18.34
C PRO A 626 2.56 11.54 19.03
N THR A 627 2.57 11.56 20.35
CA THR A 627 3.25 12.61 21.13
C THR A 627 4.71 12.23 21.36
N PRO A 628 5.65 13.17 21.32
CA PRO A 628 5.45 14.58 21.14
C PRO A 628 5.88 15.08 19.75
N THR A 629 5.01 15.79 19.06
CA THR A 629 5.42 16.77 18.08
C THR A 629 5.91 16.26 16.73
N ILE A 630 5.47 16.98 15.71
CA ILE A 630 6.02 16.97 14.35
C ILE A 630 7.54 17.00 14.44
N THR A 631 8.18 15.91 14.03
CA THR A 631 9.64 15.77 14.10
C THR A 631 10.34 16.26 12.85
N GLU A 632 9.58 16.49 11.75
CA GLU A 632 10.11 16.84 10.45
C GLU A 632 9.43 18.07 9.85
N GLY A 633 10.13 18.75 8.96
CA GLY A 633 9.66 19.95 8.25
C GLY A 633 9.83 21.24 9.05
N VAL A 634 9.46 22.38 8.42
CA VAL A 634 9.63 23.74 8.98
C VAL A 634 8.86 23.97 10.28
N ASN A 635 7.89 23.11 10.56
CA ASN A 635 7.05 23.19 11.76
C ASN A 635 7.44 22.14 12.83
N ALA A 636 8.59 21.47 12.66
CA ALA A 636 9.08 20.52 13.64
C ALA A 636 9.14 21.15 15.04
N GLY A 637 8.52 20.50 16.01
CA GLY A 637 8.44 20.99 17.39
C GLY A 637 7.52 22.19 17.65
N LYS A 638 6.88 22.78 16.62
CA LYS A 638 6.14 24.05 16.78
C LYS A 638 4.62 23.92 16.81
N TYR A 639 4.04 22.90 16.18
CA TYR A 639 2.59 22.78 16.06
C TYR A 639 2.11 21.40 16.47
N LYS A 640 1.07 21.42 17.30
CA LYS A 640 0.23 20.25 17.53
C LYS A 640 -0.64 20.04 16.28
N GLY A 641 -0.74 18.80 15.81
CA GLY A 641 -1.64 18.49 14.72
C GLY A 641 -3.10 18.54 15.17
N HIS A 642 -3.99 18.93 14.26
CA HIS A 642 -5.43 18.89 14.44
C HIS A 642 -6.06 18.09 13.31
N ALA A 643 -6.78 17.02 13.62
CA ALA A 643 -7.61 16.33 12.64
C ALA A 643 -8.77 17.25 12.25
N ASN A 644 -8.60 17.97 11.15
CA ASN A 644 -9.54 18.94 10.60
C ASN A 644 -10.57 18.29 9.70
N GLY A 645 -10.12 17.43 8.80
CA GLY A 645 -10.94 16.77 7.81
C GLY A 645 -10.44 15.37 7.46
N CYS A 646 -11.33 14.52 6.99
CA CYS A 646 -11.01 13.21 6.49
C CYS A 646 -11.77 12.89 5.20
N TYR A 647 -11.19 12.01 4.42
CA TYR A 647 -11.84 11.34 3.30
C TYR A 647 -11.71 9.83 3.52
N VAL A 648 -12.79 9.10 3.32
CA VAL A 648 -12.84 7.66 3.49
C VAL A 648 -12.98 7.03 2.12
N GLY A 649 -11.91 6.42 1.67
CA GLY A 649 -11.85 5.68 0.43
C GLY A 649 -12.22 4.21 0.63
N LYS A 650 -12.02 3.39 -0.40
CA LYS A 650 -12.25 1.95 -0.29
C LYS A 650 -11.22 1.24 0.57
N LYS A 651 -9.94 1.59 0.39
CA LYS A 651 -8.81 0.95 1.06
C LYS A 651 -8.17 1.81 2.12
N TYR A 652 -8.27 3.13 1.99
CA TYR A 652 -7.53 4.06 2.81
C TYR A 652 -8.43 5.10 3.45
N VAL A 653 -8.01 5.58 4.59
CA VAL A 653 -8.56 6.77 5.23
C VAL A 653 -7.51 7.86 5.19
N TYR A 654 -7.86 8.99 4.59
CA TYR A 654 -6.99 10.14 4.45
C TYR A 654 -7.39 11.19 5.49
N ILE A 655 -6.43 11.71 6.24
CA ILE A 655 -6.69 12.70 7.29
C ILE A 655 -5.89 13.96 7.01
N ALA A 656 -6.60 15.08 6.83
CA ALA A 656 -6.01 16.42 6.86
C ALA A 656 -5.77 16.81 8.32
N TYR A 657 -4.53 16.64 8.79
CA TYR A 657 -4.18 16.69 10.21
C TYR A 657 -3.49 18.02 10.60
N GLY A 658 -3.98 19.13 10.08
CA GLY A 658 -3.47 20.46 10.41
C GLY A 658 -2.00 20.62 10.11
N GLY A 659 -1.22 21.15 11.05
CA GLY A 659 0.22 21.34 10.91
C GLY A 659 1.03 20.03 10.83
N PHE A 660 0.45 18.90 11.23
CA PHE A 660 1.05 17.58 11.05
C PHE A 660 0.95 17.10 9.61
N GLY A 661 0.07 17.68 8.80
CA GLY A 661 -0.01 17.45 7.38
C GLY A 661 -1.03 16.40 6.95
N LEU A 662 -0.71 15.62 5.93
CA LEU A 662 -1.54 14.55 5.40
C LEU A 662 -1.10 13.21 5.98
N VAL A 663 -2.05 12.48 6.57
CA VAL A 663 -1.86 11.11 7.08
C VAL A 663 -2.74 10.18 6.27
N VAL A 664 -2.22 9.04 5.89
CA VAL A 664 -2.95 7.97 5.20
C VAL A 664 -2.90 6.71 6.05
N LEU A 665 -4.07 6.19 6.38
CA LEU A 665 -4.24 4.95 7.13
C LEU A 665 -4.79 3.86 6.21
N ASP A 666 -4.35 2.64 6.42
CA ASP A 666 -5.05 1.47 5.90
C ASP A 666 -6.39 1.30 6.63
N LYS A 667 -7.48 1.16 5.87
CA LYS A 667 -8.85 1.16 6.40
C LYS A 667 -9.18 -0.08 7.22
N GLU A 668 -8.53 -1.21 6.94
CA GLU A 668 -8.77 -2.48 7.65
C GLU A 668 -7.86 -2.63 8.86
N THR A 669 -6.58 -2.35 8.70
CA THR A 669 -5.59 -2.55 9.76
C THR A 669 -5.43 -1.34 10.66
N HIS A 670 -5.96 -0.18 10.27
CA HIS A 670 -5.87 1.12 10.95
C HIS A 670 -4.44 1.65 11.14
N LYS A 671 -3.46 1.06 10.46
CA LYS A 671 -2.06 1.47 10.53
C LYS A 671 -1.78 2.64 9.62
N VAL A 672 -0.90 3.53 10.06
CA VAL A 672 -0.35 4.57 9.19
C VAL A 672 0.50 3.90 8.12
N ILE A 673 0.17 4.14 6.85
CA ILE A 673 0.93 3.65 5.71
C ILE A 673 1.77 4.73 5.06
N ALA A 674 1.37 5.99 5.19
CA ALA A 674 2.14 7.12 4.70
C ALA A 674 1.77 8.39 5.45
N HIS A 675 2.75 9.27 5.61
CA HIS A 675 2.58 10.58 6.23
C HIS A 675 3.45 11.60 5.52
N ARG A 676 2.90 12.81 5.32
CA ARG A 676 3.68 13.93 4.82
C ARG A 676 3.26 15.26 5.44
N ALA A 677 4.19 15.91 6.11
CA ALA A 677 4.03 17.27 6.59
C ALA A 677 4.45 18.27 5.51
N VAL A 678 3.73 19.37 5.41
CA VAL A 678 4.07 20.56 4.63
C VAL A 678 3.95 21.78 5.54
N SER A 679 4.62 22.87 5.22
CA SER A 679 4.83 24.01 6.13
C SER A 679 3.57 24.79 6.58
N LYS A 680 2.36 24.32 6.29
CA LYS A 680 1.08 24.97 6.63
C LYS A 680 0.04 23.93 7.06
N SER A 681 -1.19 24.38 7.35
CA SER A 681 -2.25 23.54 7.89
C SER A 681 -3.02 22.81 6.81
N ALA A 682 -3.04 21.48 6.86
CA ALA A 682 -3.99 20.66 6.10
C ALA A 682 -5.39 20.80 6.73
N ASN A 683 -6.36 21.31 5.96
CA ASN A 683 -7.70 21.62 6.43
C ASN A 683 -8.77 20.65 5.92
N TYR A 684 -8.63 20.21 4.68
CA TYR A 684 -9.58 19.30 4.03
C TYR A 684 -8.88 18.41 3.01
N VAL A 685 -9.41 17.22 2.79
CA VAL A 685 -8.81 16.25 1.86
C VAL A 685 -9.89 15.51 1.11
N ILE A 686 -9.63 15.23 -0.16
CA ILE A 686 -10.39 14.31 -1.01
C ILE A 686 -9.42 13.47 -1.84
N GLU A 687 -9.87 12.30 -2.25
CA GLU A 687 -9.21 11.52 -3.29
C GLU A 687 -10.08 11.56 -4.57
N HIS A 688 -9.45 11.71 -5.73
CA HIS A 688 -10.11 11.65 -7.01
C HIS A 688 -9.13 11.15 -8.09
N ASN A 689 -9.51 10.09 -8.79
CA ASN A 689 -8.74 9.51 -9.89
C ASN A 689 -7.29 9.12 -9.54
N GLY A 690 -7.05 8.61 -8.31
CA GLY A 690 -5.74 8.17 -7.86
C GLY A 690 -4.84 9.30 -7.35
N TYR A 691 -5.37 10.52 -7.26
CA TYR A 691 -4.68 11.69 -6.69
C TYR A 691 -5.39 12.18 -5.44
N ILE A 692 -4.61 12.65 -4.49
CA ILE A 692 -5.07 13.15 -3.20
C ILE A 692 -4.94 14.67 -3.22
N TYR A 693 -6.07 15.35 -3.18
CA TYR A 693 -6.16 16.80 -3.21
C TYR A 693 -6.38 17.33 -1.80
N VAL A 694 -5.53 18.24 -1.36
CA VAL A 694 -5.56 18.79 0.00
C VAL A 694 -5.73 20.30 -0.05
N ALA A 695 -6.76 20.80 0.61
CA ALA A 695 -6.88 22.22 0.94
C ALA A 695 -5.88 22.53 2.05
N TYR A 696 -4.73 23.08 1.69
CA TYR A 696 -3.55 23.18 2.56
C TYR A 696 -3.33 24.59 3.11
N GLY A 697 -4.40 25.22 3.58
CA GLY A 697 -4.34 26.55 4.18
C GLY A 697 -3.73 27.57 3.23
N GLN A 698 -2.69 28.28 3.69
CA GLN A 698 -1.98 29.30 2.88
C GLN A 698 -1.18 28.72 1.70
N LYS A 699 -0.89 27.42 1.70
CA LYS A 699 -0.31 26.71 0.56
C LYS A 699 -1.34 26.32 -0.49
N ARG A 700 -2.58 26.70 -0.26
CA ARG A 700 -3.72 26.54 -1.17
C ARG A 700 -3.94 25.07 -1.54
N LEU A 701 -3.83 24.73 -2.83
CA LEU A 701 -3.99 23.36 -3.30
C LEU A 701 -2.64 22.66 -3.35
N GLN A 702 -2.56 21.52 -2.65
CA GLN A 702 -1.48 20.57 -2.77
C GLN A 702 -2.05 19.26 -3.26
N VAL A 703 -1.40 18.65 -4.24
CA VAL A 703 -1.84 17.36 -4.83
C VAL A 703 -0.76 16.32 -4.64
N PHE A 704 -1.14 15.24 -4.01
CA PHE A 704 -0.24 14.12 -3.72
C PHE A 704 -0.67 12.87 -4.46
N GLN A 705 0.27 11.96 -4.63
CA GLN A 705 0.02 10.60 -5.07
C GLN A 705 0.62 9.62 -4.06
N LEU A 706 -0.16 8.63 -3.66
CA LEU A 706 0.33 7.52 -2.86
C LEU A 706 1.08 6.56 -3.78
N LYS A 707 2.39 6.40 -3.54
CA LYS A 707 3.28 5.50 -4.28
C LYS A 707 3.55 4.23 -3.48
N ASN A 708 3.94 3.17 -4.17
CA ASN A 708 4.32 1.87 -3.58
C ASN A 708 3.22 1.26 -2.68
N ALA A 709 1.98 1.58 -2.93
CA ALA A 709 0.81 1.03 -2.27
C ALA A 709 -0.21 0.57 -3.32
N ASP A 710 -1.14 -0.25 -2.91
CA ASP A 710 -2.26 -0.64 -3.77
C ASP A 710 -3.12 0.60 -4.06
N PRO A 711 -3.31 0.97 -5.33
CA PRO A 711 -4.02 2.20 -5.65
C PRO A 711 -5.47 2.18 -5.18
N GLU A 712 -5.94 3.32 -4.71
CA GLU A 712 -7.37 3.56 -4.45
C GLU A 712 -8.12 3.48 -5.78
N VAL A 713 -9.20 2.72 -5.81
CA VAL A 713 -10.07 2.63 -6.99
C VAL A 713 -11.33 3.44 -6.72
N SER A 714 -11.41 4.61 -7.32
CA SER A 714 -12.67 5.34 -7.40
C SER A 714 -13.55 4.71 -8.48
N TYR A 715 -14.79 4.40 -8.16
CA TYR A 715 -15.81 3.97 -9.12
C TYR A 715 -16.66 5.15 -9.54
#